data_73613ac2e837c5bdfe7c3bc4ecf9ad14
#
_entry.id   73613ac2e837c5bdfe7c3bc4ecf9ad14
#
_cell.length_a   1.000
_cell.length_b   1.000
_cell.length_c   1.000
_cell.angle_alpha   90.00
_cell.angle_beta   90.00
_cell.angle_gamma   90.00
#
_symmetry.space_group_name_H-M   'P 1'
#
loop_
_entity.id
_entity.type
_entity.pdbx_description
1 polymer ?
#
loop_
_entity_poly.entity_id
_entity_poly.type
_entity_poly.pdbx_seq_one_letter_code
_entity_poly.pdbx_strand_id
1 'polypeptide(L)'
;MMALMAAIVVVGCGGDEVPIFPDNPNPPAPVPTPEPSEFPLISTDPAFVTEAMTEDVIVILNTAGTAADGFTGELYAHTGVLTTDSATTGDWKHVLAEWGTNIPECKLERVDDNLWHYVIKGGPRAWYGVEEGETITHLAFVFRSADSKIEVKDNGADIFVELAAEGMSVKILTPAHGSILTVGEEYTVQVQQKAATNVKLFKNDTPVAETGSATLTYTYAPTEPEDVVFKAVATDGTNTLEDSVSVAVLGETESATRPADAENGVNINGNEATFVLFAPGKESVVLLGDFNEYAPSNKYMMKKDGNYFWTTVSGLEEGVEYGYQYLVDGTIKIGDPYATKILDPWNDKWIDASVYPDLKPYPSEFTSDIVSVFELNPTEYQWTATSYERPAENSLAIYELLIRDFTEEGSIDAVTAKLDYLETLGVNAIELMPIQEFDGNDSWGYNPCFFFAADKAYGTEEAYKRFIDECHKRDIAVILDVVFNHATGQFPYAKMWWDSGANKTLPTNPFFNVDAPHNWSVFHDFNHTYSETVNYIDEVLEYWMEVYNVDGFRFDLTKGFVQNPGNYDAGGYSAQRIGILKHYAETIRAVDEDAYIIFEHFCDQSEETELYNSVGALCWNNNQRNGYKQSVLGFTGSSFADFKKGRVNNIETHDEERIAYDAVKYAQSWAKPWNVLTKRLQAVYAFHFLTPYPKMMWQFGELGYDVSIEENGRTGKKPVRWNYFEDANRKALYDAVSKIITWRTDHEEYYGQDNLTVHTWQVGDGNMGGKVLVMDKVIVVANFNNTESTTQVNVPNAGEWTNLMTGEKVTLGSTYSCTLGASDYIVLVRE
;
A
#
# COMPACT_ATOMS: atom_id res chain seq x y z
N MET A 1 18.36 2.91 -3.68
CA MET A 1 17.17 3.15 -2.86
C MET A 1 17.13 2.11 -1.76
N MET A 2 17.70 2.39 -0.61
CA MET A 2 17.57 1.56 0.57
C MET A 2 16.73 2.35 1.56
N ALA A 3 15.40 2.15 1.47
CA ALA A 3 14.55 2.49 2.59
C ALA A 3 15.07 1.73 3.81
N LEU A 4 15.24 2.41 4.90
CA LEU A 4 15.52 1.83 6.20
C LEU A 4 14.26 1.04 6.58
N MET A 5 14.18 -0.24 6.17
CA MET A 5 13.16 -1.15 6.67
C MET A 5 13.45 -1.37 8.14
N ALA A 6 12.70 -0.69 9.00
CA ALA A 6 12.56 -1.13 10.37
C ALA A 6 12.04 -2.57 10.32
N ALA A 7 12.83 -3.51 10.81
CA ALA A 7 12.39 -4.89 10.93
C ALA A 7 11.17 -4.93 11.85
N ILE A 8 10.00 -5.11 11.27
CA ILE A 8 8.77 -5.37 12.04
C ILE A 8 8.93 -6.77 12.61
N VAL A 9 9.32 -6.85 13.86
CA VAL A 9 9.23 -8.08 14.64
C VAL A 9 7.80 -8.17 15.14
N VAL A 10 6.90 -8.71 14.32
CA VAL A 10 5.64 -9.21 14.86
C VAL A 10 5.97 -10.47 15.66
N VAL A 11 5.97 -10.34 16.96
CA VAL A 11 6.17 -11.48 17.86
C VAL A 11 4.88 -12.27 17.87
N GLY A 12 4.84 -13.36 17.12
CA GLY A 12 3.86 -14.41 17.35
C GLY A 12 3.93 -14.85 18.81
N CYS A 13 2.80 -14.95 19.49
CA CYS A 13 2.68 -15.32 20.90
C CYS A 13 3.27 -16.71 21.20
N GLY A 14 4.57 -16.77 21.40
CA GLY A 14 5.29 -17.89 22.01
C GLY A 14 6.35 -17.25 22.90
N GLY A 15 6.12 -17.26 24.23
CA GLY A 15 6.96 -16.59 25.17
C GLY A 15 8.43 -16.99 25.02
N ASP A 16 9.23 -16.02 24.66
CA ASP A 16 10.67 -15.90 24.99
C ASP A 16 11.10 -14.49 24.52
N GLU A 17 11.60 -13.74 25.46
CA GLU A 17 12.29 -12.45 25.50
C GLU A 17 12.15 -11.48 24.28
N VAL A 18 11.42 -10.41 24.52
CA VAL A 18 11.34 -9.22 23.66
C VAL A 18 12.70 -8.53 23.60
N PRO A 19 13.28 -8.22 22.42
CA PRO A 19 14.47 -7.38 22.33
C PRO A 19 14.16 -5.95 22.80
N ILE A 20 14.81 -5.52 23.86
CA ILE A 20 14.80 -4.12 24.33
C ILE A 20 15.68 -3.33 23.36
N PHE A 21 15.07 -2.39 22.60
CA PHE A 21 15.84 -1.40 21.85
C PHE A 21 16.45 -0.37 22.80
N PRO A 22 17.72 0.04 22.64
CA PRO A 22 18.32 1.04 23.49
C PRO A 22 17.66 2.40 23.29
N ASP A 23 17.34 3.08 24.39
CA ASP A 23 16.86 4.45 24.41
C ASP A 23 17.80 5.37 23.61
N ASN A 24 17.24 6.10 22.64
CA ASN A 24 17.97 7.11 21.89
C ASN A 24 18.10 8.36 22.79
N PRO A 25 19.31 8.75 23.21
CA PRO A 25 19.47 9.90 24.08
C PRO A 25 19.39 11.21 23.28
N ASN A 26 18.37 11.97 23.52
CA ASN A 26 18.09 13.34 23.09
C ASN A 26 17.74 13.53 21.61
N PRO A 27 16.49 13.95 21.30
CA PRO A 27 16.18 14.48 19.99
C PRO A 27 16.98 15.77 19.75
N PRO A 28 17.49 15.99 18.53
CA PRO A 28 18.06 17.30 18.16
C PRO A 28 16.97 18.37 18.25
N ALA A 29 17.39 19.61 18.57
CA ALA A 29 16.49 20.77 18.64
C ALA A 29 15.75 20.95 17.29
N PRO A 30 14.51 21.45 17.29
CA PRO A 30 13.77 21.69 16.07
C PRO A 30 14.58 22.58 15.12
N VAL A 31 14.79 22.07 13.90
CA VAL A 31 15.41 22.85 12.83
C VAL A 31 14.37 23.91 12.43
N PRO A 32 14.73 25.21 12.37
CA PRO A 32 13.82 26.24 11.88
C PRO A 32 13.38 25.90 10.47
N THR A 33 12.11 26.10 10.17
CA THR A 33 11.56 25.97 8.80
C THR A 33 12.38 26.87 7.89
N PRO A 34 13.03 26.36 6.81
CA PRO A 34 13.83 27.20 5.94
C PRO A 34 12.94 28.21 5.23
N GLU A 35 13.37 29.47 5.16
CA GLU A 35 12.76 30.45 4.26
C GLU A 35 12.90 29.95 2.81
N PRO A 36 11.90 30.14 1.91
CA PRO A 36 12.01 29.77 0.52
C PRO A 36 13.24 30.49 -0.10
N SER A 37 14.16 29.71 -0.65
CA SER A 37 15.35 30.26 -1.28
C SER A 37 14.97 31.02 -2.55
N GLU A 38 15.55 32.24 -2.73
CA GLU A 38 15.35 33.04 -3.97
C GLU A 38 15.90 32.36 -5.23
N PHE A 39 16.68 31.28 -5.07
CA PHE A 39 17.34 30.57 -6.16
C PHE A 39 16.75 29.16 -6.31
N PRO A 40 16.54 28.67 -7.55
CA PRO A 40 16.06 27.29 -7.77
C PRO A 40 17.06 26.29 -7.20
N LEU A 41 16.57 25.09 -6.88
CA LEU A 41 17.40 23.97 -6.42
C LEU A 41 18.60 23.72 -7.33
N ILE A 42 18.40 23.84 -8.65
CA ILE A 42 19.43 23.64 -9.66
C ILE A 42 19.33 24.69 -10.75
N SER A 43 20.48 25.17 -11.20
CA SER A 43 20.62 26.03 -12.37
C SER A 43 21.96 25.75 -13.06
N THR A 44 22.16 26.32 -14.25
CA THR A 44 23.39 26.11 -15.01
C THR A 44 23.99 27.42 -15.52
N ASP A 45 25.31 27.44 -15.66
CA ASP A 45 26.02 28.50 -16.35
C ASP A 45 26.89 27.86 -17.46
N PRO A 46 26.58 28.11 -18.75
CA PRO A 46 25.49 28.98 -19.25
C PRO A 46 24.10 28.36 -18.98
N ALA A 47 23.08 29.23 -18.89
CA ALA A 47 21.71 28.84 -18.54
C ALA A 47 21.04 27.93 -19.62
N PHE A 48 21.50 27.99 -20.84
CA PHE A 48 21.04 27.12 -21.92
C PHE A 48 22.16 26.16 -22.30
N VAL A 49 22.13 24.98 -21.70
CA VAL A 49 23.04 23.89 -22.06
C VAL A 49 22.46 23.19 -23.26
N THR A 50 23.28 23.02 -24.32
CA THR A 50 22.90 22.23 -25.51
C THR A 50 23.77 20.98 -25.61
N GLU A 51 23.26 19.97 -26.32
CA GLU A 51 23.98 18.73 -26.56
C GLU A 51 25.32 18.93 -27.27
N ALA A 52 25.38 19.85 -28.25
CA ALA A 52 26.55 20.12 -29.07
C ALA A 52 27.58 21.08 -28.42
N MET A 53 27.29 21.56 -27.20
CA MET A 53 28.18 22.46 -26.47
C MET A 53 29.55 21.79 -26.19
N THR A 54 30.63 22.56 -26.37
CA THR A 54 32.01 22.09 -26.17
C THR A 54 32.75 22.88 -25.07
N GLU A 55 32.12 23.90 -24.52
CA GLU A 55 32.62 24.67 -23.39
C GLU A 55 32.26 23.96 -22.08
N ASP A 56 32.93 24.33 -20.99
CA ASP A 56 32.59 23.85 -19.65
C ASP A 56 31.19 24.36 -19.22
N VAL A 57 30.42 23.49 -18.59
CA VAL A 57 29.12 23.84 -18.00
C VAL A 57 29.23 23.72 -16.49
N ILE A 58 28.84 24.77 -15.77
CA ILE A 58 28.73 24.77 -14.32
C ILE A 58 27.28 24.46 -13.96
N VAL A 59 27.08 23.36 -13.28
CA VAL A 59 25.79 23.04 -12.63
C VAL A 59 25.85 23.61 -11.21
N ILE A 60 24.93 24.51 -10.89
CA ILE A 60 24.87 25.24 -9.63
C ILE A 60 23.75 24.58 -8.79
N LEU A 61 24.15 23.96 -7.68
CA LEU A 61 23.23 23.36 -6.72
C LEU A 61 23.03 24.30 -5.53
N ASN A 62 21.78 24.61 -5.23
CA ASN A 62 21.40 25.32 -4.02
C ASN A 62 20.79 24.31 -3.01
N THR A 63 21.47 24.12 -1.89
CA THR A 63 21.05 23.15 -0.87
C THR A 63 20.16 23.74 0.23
N ALA A 64 19.81 25.02 0.16
CA ALA A 64 18.90 25.63 1.13
C ALA A 64 17.54 24.91 1.13
N GLY A 65 17.05 24.55 2.30
CA GLY A 65 15.79 23.80 2.45
C GLY A 65 15.83 22.32 2.05
N THR A 66 17.00 21.79 1.69
CA THR A 66 17.18 20.35 1.39
C THR A 66 17.77 19.60 2.58
N ALA A 67 17.92 18.28 2.44
CA ALA A 67 18.63 17.45 3.44
C ALA A 67 20.11 17.86 3.65
N ALA A 68 20.68 18.67 2.74
CA ALA A 68 22.04 19.20 2.84
C ALA A 68 22.09 20.69 3.22
N ASP A 69 21.01 21.26 3.76
CA ASP A 69 20.99 22.64 4.26
C ASP A 69 22.06 22.84 5.35
N GLY A 70 22.91 23.86 5.19
CA GLY A 70 24.03 24.15 6.07
C GLY A 70 25.14 23.09 6.10
N PHE A 71 25.12 22.09 5.22
CA PHE A 71 26.11 21.04 5.17
C PHE A 71 27.50 21.60 4.72
N THR A 72 28.54 21.23 5.47
CA THR A 72 29.92 21.72 5.22
C THR A 72 30.91 20.62 4.83
N GLY A 73 30.43 19.38 4.74
CA GLY A 73 31.25 18.24 4.31
C GLY A 73 31.44 18.17 2.79
N GLU A 74 31.79 17.01 2.25
CA GLU A 74 31.99 16.85 0.81
C GLU A 74 30.72 16.31 0.16
N LEU A 75 30.27 16.97 -0.95
CA LEU A 75 29.19 16.48 -1.80
C LEU A 75 29.74 15.91 -3.11
N TYR A 76 29.05 14.89 -3.62
CA TYR A 76 29.33 14.22 -4.87
C TYR A 76 28.06 14.08 -5.69
N ALA A 77 28.18 14.24 -7.01
CA ALA A 77 27.12 13.95 -7.95
C ALA A 77 27.13 12.45 -8.31
N HIS A 78 26.01 11.76 -8.13
CA HIS A 78 25.70 10.60 -8.94
C HIS A 78 25.01 11.14 -10.19
N THR A 79 25.57 10.93 -11.37
CA THR A 79 25.15 11.64 -12.57
C THR A 79 25.34 10.81 -13.82
N GLY A 80 24.41 10.96 -14.75
CA GLY A 80 24.35 10.40 -16.08
C GLY A 80 23.51 11.26 -16.99
N VAL A 81 23.02 10.72 -18.09
CA VAL A 81 22.16 11.43 -19.04
C VAL A 81 20.90 10.60 -19.36
N LEU A 82 19.82 11.29 -19.73
CA LEU A 82 18.75 10.67 -20.51
C LEU A 82 19.00 10.94 -21.99
N THR A 83 18.70 9.93 -22.81
CA THR A 83 18.78 10.03 -24.27
C THR A 83 17.42 9.74 -24.88
N THR A 84 17.28 9.94 -26.18
CA THR A 84 16.06 9.54 -26.91
C THR A 84 15.74 8.04 -26.80
N ASP A 85 16.73 7.23 -26.39
CA ASP A 85 16.58 5.77 -26.21
C ASP A 85 16.30 5.39 -24.75
N SER A 86 16.22 6.36 -23.84
CA SER A 86 15.83 6.12 -22.45
C SER A 86 14.34 5.80 -22.36
N ALA A 87 14.01 4.61 -21.87
CA ALA A 87 12.63 4.15 -21.79
C ALA A 87 11.82 4.89 -20.69
N THR A 88 12.49 5.32 -19.63
CA THR A 88 11.92 6.04 -18.50
C THR A 88 12.93 7.05 -17.95
N THR A 89 12.48 7.96 -17.08
CA THR A 89 13.37 8.88 -16.34
C THR A 89 14.36 8.18 -15.40
N GLY A 90 14.13 6.93 -15.05
CA GLY A 90 15.07 6.11 -14.28
C GLY A 90 16.08 5.35 -15.15
N ASP A 91 15.91 5.36 -16.46
CA ASP A 91 16.81 4.66 -17.41
C ASP A 91 17.98 5.58 -17.81
N TRP A 92 18.84 5.91 -16.82
CA TRP A 92 20.00 6.75 -17.05
C TRP A 92 21.05 6.03 -17.88
N LYS A 93 21.56 6.71 -18.89
CA LYS A 93 22.68 6.26 -19.73
C LYS A 93 23.97 6.95 -19.29
N HIS A 94 25.10 6.36 -19.65
CA HIS A 94 26.42 6.96 -19.45
C HIS A 94 26.69 7.46 -18.01
N VAL A 95 26.26 6.71 -17.02
CA VAL A 95 26.49 7.03 -15.60
C VAL A 95 27.99 6.99 -15.30
N LEU A 96 28.55 8.07 -14.73
CA LEU A 96 30.00 8.21 -14.56
C LEU A 96 30.59 7.28 -13.49
N ALA A 97 29.83 6.91 -12.46
CA ALA A 97 30.28 6.05 -11.37
C ALA A 97 29.12 5.29 -10.75
N GLU A 98 29.39 4.07 -10.26
CA GLU A 98 28.44 3.29 -9.44
C GLU A 98 28.03 4.06 -8.20
N TRP A 99 26.79 3.83 -7.75
CA TRP A 99 26.24 4.48 -6.56
C TRP A 99 27.16 4.32 -5.33
N GLY A 100 27.38 5.40 -4.60
CA GLY A 100 28.24 5.43 -3.42
C GLY A 100 29.73 5.53 -3.73
N THR A 101 30.16 5.50 -4.99
CA THR A 101 31.57 5.64 -5.38
C THR A 101 31.97 7.12 -5.50
N ASN A 102 32.99 7.52 -4.74
CA ASN A 102 33.54 8.90 -4.73
C ASN A 102 34.71 9.02 -5.69
N ILE A 103 34.44 9.50 -6.91
CA ILE A 103 35.50 9.83 -7.88
C ILE A 103 35.69 11.34 -7.94
N PRO A 104 36.90 11.85 -8.28
CA PRO A 104 37.16 13.29 -8.35
C PRO A 104 36.28 14.04 -9.34
N GLU A 105 35.90 13.37 -10.44
CA GLU A 105 35.08 13.92 -11.50
C GLU A 105 33.65 14.21 -11.04
N CYS A 106 33.17 13.52 -10.00
CA CYS A 106 31.85 13.69 -9.44
C CYS A 106 31.80 14.62 -8.20
N LYS A 107 32.95 15.14 -7.75
CA LYS A 107 33.01 15.97 -6.56
C LYS A 107 32.56 17.40 -6.85
N LEU A 108 31.68 17.95 -5.97
CA LEU A 108 31.26 19.36 -6.01
C LEU A 108 32.24 20.27 -5.26
N GLU A 109 32.33 21.51 -5.69
CA GLU A 109 33.02 22.59 -5.02
C GLU A 109 32.02 23.49 -4.28
N ARG A 110 32.21 23.67 -2.96
CA ARG A 110 31.40 24.59 -2.19
C ARG A 110 31.87 26.02 -2.44
N VAL A 111 31.02 26.90 -2.98
CA VAL A 111 31.35 28.28 -3.35
C VAL A 111 30.81 29.30 -2.40
N ASP A 112 29.68 29.01 -1.73
CA ASP A 112 29.08 29.86 -0.69
C ASP A 112 28.26 28.99 0.30
N ASP A 113 27.61 29.63 1.28
CA ASP A 113 26.65 28.94 2.13
C ASP A 113 25.49 28.41 1.27
N ASN A 114 25.24 27.11 1.36
CA ASN A 114 24.25 26.37 0.55
C ASN A 114 24.45 26.41 -0.99
N LEU A 115 25.57 27.00 -1.51
CA LEU A 115 25.84 27.03 -2.94
C LEU A 115 27.03 26.14 -3.30
N TRP A 116 26.80 25.25 -4.28
CA TRP A 116 27.77 24.26 -4.73
C TRP A 116 27.86 24.25 -6.25
N HIS A 117 29.08 24.08 -6.79
CA HIS A 117 29.32 23.96 -8.21
C HIS A 117 29.74 22.53 -8.57
N TYR A 118 29.10 21.97 -9.59
CA TYR A 118 29.54 20.77 -10.29
C TYR A 118 29.93 21.14 -11.71
N VAL A 119 31.14 20.79 -12.15
CA VAL A 119 31.67 21.24 -13.46
C VAL A 119 31.70 20.08 -14.46
N ILE A 120 30.92 20.20 -15.52
CA ILE A 120 30.93 19.33 -16.71
C ILE A 120 31.94 19.92 -17.70
N LYS A 121 33.09 19.26 -17.86
CA LYS A 121 34.19 19.77 -18.68
C LYS A 121 34.05 19.40 -20.13
N GLY A 122 34.23 20.38 -21.03
CA GLY A 122 34.20 20.16 -22.46
C GLY A 122 32.83 19.82 -23.03
N GLY A 123 31.78 20.19 -22.32
CA GLY A 123 30.39 19.98 -22.70
C GLY A 123 29.82 18.61 -22.38
N PRO A 124 28.47 18.44 -22.43
CA PRO A 124 27.78 17.23 -21.99
C PRO A 124 28.22 15.97 -22.75
N ARG A 125 28.25 16.02 -24.06
CA ARG A 125 28.56 14.84 -24.89
C ARG A 125 29.94 14.28 -24.60
N ALA A 126 30.95 15.17 -24.49
CA ALA A 126 32.33 14.78 -24.20
C ALA A 126 32.51 14.28 -22.78
N TRP A 127 31.84 14.92 -21.81
CA TRP A 127 31.94 14.57 -20.40
C TRP A 127 31.33 13.19 -20.07
N TYR A 128 30.17 12.89 -20.64
CA TYR A 128 29.49 11.59 -20.42
C TYR A 128 29.93 10.51 -21.45
N GLY A 129 30.74 10.84 -22.42
CA GLY A 129 31.22 9.88 -23.41
C GLY A 129 30.13 9.34 -24.34
N VAL A 130 29.13 10.21 -24.66
CA VAL A 130 28.01 9.83 -25.53
C VAL A 130 28.48 9.80 -27.00
N GLU A 131 28.21 8.68 -27.71
CA GLU A 131 28.66 8.45 -29.08
C GLU A 131 27.86 9.26 -30.11
N GLU A 132 28.45 9.44 -31.29
CA GLU A 132 27.80 10.12 -32.42
C GLU A 132 26.56 9.30 -32.88
N GLY A 133 25.39 9.93 -32.92
CA GLY A 133 24.13 9.29 -33.30
C GLY A 133 23.16 9.04 -32.11
N GLU A 134 23.62 9.18 -30.90
CA GLU A 134 22.81 9.17 -29.69
C GLU A 134 22.48 10.62 -29.30
N THR A 135 21.21 10.95 -28.98
CA THR A 135 20.77 12.31 -28.64
C THR A 135 20.53 12.43 -27.17
N ILE A 136 21.21 13.36 -26.48
CA ILE A 136 21.02 13.66 -25.09
C ILE A 136 19.81 14.60 -24.92
N THR A 137 18.85 14.21 -24.09
CA THR A 137 17.68 15.05 -23.77
C THR A 137 17.82 15.76 -22.44
N HIS A 138 18.37 15.08 -21.41
CA HIS A 138 18.55 15.66 -20.07
C HIS A 138 19.89 15.23 -19.46
N LEU A 139 20.42 16.10 -18.59
CA LEU A 139 21.41 15.70 -17.58
C LEU A 139 20.67 15.25 -16.35
N ALA A 140 21.10 14.15 -15.73
CA ALA A 140 20.45 13.54 -14.59
C ALA A 140 21.37 13.54 -13.35
N PHE A 141 20.84 13.89 -12.18
CA PHE A 141 21.59 14.03 -10.95
C PHE A 141 20.86 13.50 -9.71
N VAL A 142 21.63 12.89 -8.81
CA VAL A 142 21.36 12.84 -7.37
C VAL A 142 22.64 13.31 -6.68
N PHE A 143 22.56 14.36 -5.86
CA PHE A 143 23.73 14.82 -5.10
C PHE A 143 23.71 14.16 -3.74
N ARG A 144 24.87 13.74 -3.25
CA ARG A 144 24.98 13.01 -1.98
C ARG A 144 26.22 13.35 -1.19
N SER A 145 26.17 13.16 0.13
CA SER A 145 27.39 13.21 0.97
C SER A 145 28.35 12.06 0.64
N ALA A 146 29.61 12.21 1.02
CA ALA A 146 30.66 11.19 0.77
C ALA A 146 30.33 9.80 1.35
N ASP A 147 29.53 9.74 2.42
CA ASP A 147 29.07 8.49 3.06
C ASP A 147 27.64 8.08 2.63
N SER A 148 27.06 8.79 1.67
CA SER A 148 25.73 8.56 1.12
C SER A 148 24.57 8.57 2.14
N LYS A 149 24.75 9.26 3.31
CA LYS A 149 23.66 9.40 4.29
C LYS A 149 22.78 10.61 4.04
N ILE A 150 23.30 11.60 3.35
CA ILE A 150 22.57 12.79 2.91
C ILE A 150 22.41 12.67 1.39
N GLU A 151 21.19 12.78 0.91
CA GLU A 151 20.86 12.83 -0.51
C GLU A 151 20.10 14.14 -0.77
N VAL A 152 20.50 14.84 -1.84
CA VAL A 152 19.78 16.01 -2.35
C VAL A 152 19.11 15.61 -3.64
N LYS A 153 17.81 15.67 -3.62
CA LYS A 153 16.88 15.34 -4.71
C LYS A 153 15.84 16.47 -4.84
N ASP A 154 15.16 16.51 -5.94
CA ASP A 154 14.04 17.43 -6.11
C ASP A 154 12.76 16.77 -5.54
N ASN A 155 12.36 17.17 -4.33
CA ASN A 155 11.20 16.63 -3.61
C ASN A 155 11.16 15.07 -3.59
N GLY A 156 12.33 14.45 -3.42
CA GLY A 156 12.49 12.99 -3.39
C GLY A 156 12.70 12.34 -4.75
N ALA A 157 12.45 13.05 -5.88
CA ALA A 157 12.77 12.61 -7.22
C ALA A 157 14.21 12.93 -7.63
N ASP A 158 14.70 12.28 -8.66
CA ASP A 158 15.98 12.62 -9.28
C ASP A 158 15.92 14.01 -9.95
N ILE A 159 17.03 14.71 -9.96
CA ILE A 159 17.12 16.08 -10.52
C ILE A 159 17.48 15.99 -12.00
N PHE A 160 16.72 16.66 -12.86
CA PHE A 160 16.97 16.70 -14.30
C PHE A 160 17.20 18.14 -14.78
N VAL A 161 18.17 18.30 -15.70
CA VAL A 161 18.40 19.53 -16.45
C VAL A 161 18.15 19.23 -17.92
N GLU A 162 17.05 19.74 -18.45
CA GLU A 162 16.70 19.60 -19.86
C GLU A 162 17.72 20.32 -20.75
N LEU A 163 18.15 19.71 -21.84
CA LEU A 163 19.06 20.33 -22.80
C LEU A 163 18.27 21.15 -23.83
N ALA A 164 18.66 22.43 -23.92
CA ALA A 164 18.07 23.35 -24.87
C ALA A 164 18.35 22.95 -26.33
N ALA A 165 17.38 23.16 -27.19
CA ALA A 165 17.60 23.02 -28.64
C ALA A 165 18.65 24.00 -29.15
N GLU A 166 19.29 23.68 -30.28
CA GLU A 166 20.17 24.61 -30.97
C GLU A 166 19.40 25.82 -31.53
N GLY A 167 19.93 27.01 -31.34
CA GLY A 167 19.34 28.24 -31.87
C GLY A 167 18.84 29.22 -30.81
N MET A 168 17.74 29.91 -31.11
CA MET A 168 17.14 30.88 -30.19
C MET A 168 16.45 30.20 -29.02
N SER A 169 16.68 30.71 -27.81
CA SER A 169 16.02 30.26 -26.58
C SER A 169 15.67 31.42 -25.68
N VAL A 170 14.62 31.24 -24.84
CA VAL A 170 14.22 32.20 -23.82
C VAL A 170 13.71 31.45 -22.60
N LYS A 171 14.04 31.93 -21.39
CA LYS A 171 13.55 31.34 -20.12
C LYS A 171 13.44 32.41 -19.04
N ILE A 172 12.36 32.37 -18.27
CA ILE A 172 12.19 33.13 -17.02
C ILE A 172 12.82 32.28 -15.92
N LEU A 173 13.86 32.79 -15.27
CA LEU A 173 14.58 32.08 -14.21
C LEU A 173 13.98 32.32 -12.82
N THR A 174 13.49 33.53 -12.58
CA THR A 174 12.85 33.94 -11.32
C THR A 174 11.70 34.87 -11.61
N PRO A 175 10.61 34.85 -10.80
CA PRO A 175 10.27 33.81 -9.84
C PRO A 175 9.98 32.48 -10.54
N ALA A 176 10.01 31.35 -9.80
CA ALA A 176 9.62 30.05 -10.34
C ALA A 176 8.11 29.98 -10.58
N HIS A 177 7.68 29.15 -11.53
CA HIS A 177 6.26 28.85 -11.72
C HIS A 177 5.63 28.34 -10.41
N GLY A 178 4.43 28.82 -10.08
CA GLY A 178 3.72 28.43 -8.85
C GLY A 178 4.17 29.15 -7.57
N SER A 179 5.10 30.12 -7.65
CA SER A 179 5.53 30.89 -6.46
C SER A 179 4.39 31.72 -5.87
N ILE A 180 4.32 31.72 -4.52
CA ILE A 180 3.46 32.66 -3.77
C ILE A 180 4.31 33.85 -3.32
N LEU A 181 3.87 35.05 -3.68
CA LEU A 181 4.57 36.31 -3.37
C LEU A 181 3.81 37.07 -2.30
N THR A 182 4.52 37.91 -1.55
CA THR A 182 3.98 38.68 -0.42
C THR A 182 3.76 40.15 -0.81
N VAL A 183 2.63 40.72 -0.41
CA VAL A 183 2.34 42.14 -0.61
C VAL A 183 3.41 43.03 0.08
N GLY A 184 3.97 43.94 -0.67
CA GLY A 184 4.96 44.93 -0.17
C GLY A 184 6.42 44.50 -0.22
N GLU A 185 6.70 43.26 -0.63
CA GLU A 185 8.07 42.77 -0.87
C GLU A 185 8.48 43.01 -2.32
N GLU A 186 9.80 43.16 -2.57
CA GLU A 186 10.35 43.35 -3.91
C GLU A 186 10.92 42.05 -4.44
N TYR A 187 10.50 41.66 -5.66
CA TYR A 187 10.96 40.46 -6.34
C TYR A 187 11.65 40.81 -7.65
N THR A 188 12.72 40.11 -7.97
CA THR A 188 13.42 40.24 -9.26
C THR A 188 12.89 39.23 -10.26
N VAL A 189 12.20 39.67 -11.31
CA VAL A 189 11.90 38.85 -12.46
C VAL A 189 13.12 38.85 -13.38
N GLN A 190 13.75 37.67 -13.52
CA GLN A 190 14.93 37.50 -14.36
C GLN A 190 14.63 36.63 -15.55
N VAL A 191 14.87 37.18 -16.75
CA VAL A 191 14.75 36.45 -18.00
C VAL A 191 16.12 36.31 -18.65
N GLN A 192 16.44 35.11 -19.11
CA GLN A 192 17.62 34.89 -19.97
C GLN A 192 17.19 34.50 -21.39
N GLN A 193 18.00 34.89 -22.35
CA GLN A 193 17.83 34.51 -23.75
C GLN A 193 19.17 34.15 -24.40
N LYS A 194 19.09 33.36 -25.46
CA LYS A 194 20.19 32.98 -26.35
C LYS A 194 19.78 33.30 -27.78
N ALA A 195 20.61 33.92 -28.54
CA ALA A 195 20.48 34.20 -29.98
C ALA A 195 19.25 35.04 -30.40
N ALA A 196 18.47 35.62 -29.46
CA ALA A 196 17.44 36.59 -29.80
C ALA A 196 18.06 37.99 -29.99
N THR A 197 17.42 38.81 -30.84
CA THR A 197 17.79 40.20 -31.04
C THR A 197 17.03 41.13 -30.06
N ASN A 198 15.91 40.67 -29.53
CA ASN A 198 15.10 41.40 -28.61
C ASN A 198 14.26 40.45 -27.74
N VAL A 199 14.07 40.78 -26.45
CA VAL A 199 13.16 40.12 -25.50
C VAL A 199 12.27 41.18 -24.87
N LYS A 200 10.95 40.87 -24.84
CA LYS A 200 9.96 41.68 -24.13
C LYS A 200 9.40 40.86 -22.99
N LEU A 201 9.30 41.45 -21.80
CA LEU A 201 8.61 40.89 -20.66
C LEU A 201 7.24 41.55 -20.52
N PHE A 202 6.23 40.73 -20.34
CA PHE A 202 4.84 41.15 -20.07
C PHE A 202 4.44 40.72 -18.67
N LYS A 203 3.62 41.52 -18.00
CA LYS A 203 2.85 41.19 -16.80
C LYS A 203 1.37 41.24 -17.18
N ASN A 204 0.66 40.12 -17.12
CA ASN A 204 -0.76 40.04 -17.50
C ASN A 204 -1.04 40.77 -18.84
N ASP A 205 -0.30 40.43 -19.90
CA ASP A 205 -0.34 41.01 -21.25
C ASP A 205 0.11 42.45 -21.37
N THR A 206 0.47 43.11 -20.28
CA THR A 206 1.02 44.49 -20.29
C THR A 206 2.56 44.44 -20.38
N PRO A 207 3.18 45.04 -21.40
CA PRO A 207 4.64 45.06 -21.48
C PRO A 207 5.23 45.89 -20.34
N VAL A 208 6.19 45.31 -19.60
CA VAL A 208 6.82 45.97 -18.41
C VAL A 208 8.31 46.18 -18.57
N ALA A 209 8.99 45.40 -19.40
CA ALA A 209 10.42 45.61 -19.70
C ALA A 209 10.79 45.05 -21.10
N GLU A 210 11.91 45.55 -21.65
CA GLU A 210 12.43 45.16 -22.97
C GLU A 210 13.94 45.26 -23.00
N THR A 211 14.64 44.31 -23.64
CA THR A 211 16.09 44.40 -23.85
C THR A 211 16.57 43.64 -25.10
N GLY A 212 17.68 44.08 -25.69
CA GLY A 212 18.43 43.30 -26.67
C GLY A 212 19.60 42.51 -26.05
N SER A 213 19.80 42.55 -24.74
CA SER A 213 20.88 41.84 -24.03
C SER A 213 20.50 40.40 -23.72
N ALA A 214 21.47 39.57 -23.38
CA ALA A 214 21.25 38.17 -23.01
C ALA A 214 20.40 37.99 -21.74
N THR A 215 20.37 38.99 -20.84
CA THR A 215 19.59 38.98 -19.59
C THR A 215 18.71 40.21 -19.52
N LEU A 216 17.46 40.03 -19.10
CA LEU A 216 16.51 41.07 -18.73
C LEU A 216 16.18 40.95 -17.26
N THR A 217 16.17 42.05 -16.52
CA THR A 217 15.70 42.06 -15.13
C THR A 217 14.58 43.09 -14.98
N TYR A 218 13.57 42.74 -14.17
CA TYR A 218 12.46 43.63 -13.84
C TYR A 218 12.14 43.47 -12.35
N THR A 219 12.05 44.60 -11.61
CA THR A 219 11.64 44.59 -10.21
C THR A 219 10.14 44.68 -10.12
N TYR A 220 9.53 43.68 -9.50
CA TYR A 220 8.09 43.60 -9.23
C TYR A 220 7.84 43.71 -7.73
N ALA A 221 6.97 44.65 -7.32
CA ALA A 221 6.56 44.87 -5.95
C ALA A 221 5.02 44.92 -5.89
N PRO A 222 4.34 43.81 -5.50
CA PRO A 222 2.88 43.76 -5.43
C PRO A 222 2.37 44.68 -4.31
N THR A 223 1.29 45.42 -4.58
CA THR A 223 0.65 46.35 -3.61
C THR A 223 -0.70 45.78 -3.11
N GLU A 224 -1.23 44.78 -3.74
CA GLU A 224 -2.50 44.11 -3.41
C GLU A 224 -2.49 42.66 -3.89
N PRO A 225 -3.41 41.81 -3.41
CA PRO A 225 -3.56 40.44 -3.92
C PRO A 225 -3.89 40.44 -5.42
N GLU A 226 -3.18 39.64 -6.19
CA GLU A 226 -3.41 39.49 -7.64
C GLU A 226 -2.82 38.16 -8.15
N ASP A 227 -3.37 37.63 -9.22
CA ASP A 227 -2.77 36.52 -10.00
C ASP A 227 -1.96 37.13 -11.15
N VAL A 228 -0.72 36.70 -11.29
CA VAL A 228 0.23 37.30 -12.24
C VAL A 228 0.81 36.25 -13.15
N VAL A 229 0.73 36.51 -14.46
CA VAL A 229 1.48 35.74 -15.47
C VAL A 229 2.61 36.65 -15.99
N PHE A 230 3.85 36.28 -15.73
CA PHE A 230 4.99 36.82 -16.44
C PHE A 230 5.22 36.05 -17.71
N LYS A 231 5.24 36.73 -18.87
CA LYS A 231 5.51 36.13 -20.17
C LYS A 231 6.67 36.83 -20.84
N ALA A 232 7.70 36.09 -21.18
CA ALA A 232 8.86 36.58 -21.92
C ALA A 232 8.70 36.19 -23.40
N VAL A 233 8.78 37.14 -24.29
CA VAL A 233 8.69 36.95 -25.74
C VAL A 233 10.01 37.37 -26.38
N ALA A 234 10.75 36.41 -26.92
CA ALA A 234 12.02 36.62 -27.60
C ALA A 234 11.87 36.55 -29.11
N THR A 235 12.59 37.39 -29.86
CA THR A 235 12.58 37.39 -31.33
C THR A 235 13.99 37.61 -31.90
N ASP A 236 14.30 36.92 -33.01
CA ASP A 236 15.48 37.20 -33.83
C ASP A 236 15.15 38.08 -35.07
N GLY A 237 13.92 38.57 -35.16
CA GLY A 237 13.41 39.35 -36.28
C GLY A 237 12.66 38.50 -37.31
N THR A 238 12.79 37.15 -37.25
CA THR A 238 12.12 36.19 -38.14
C THR A 238 11.26 35.23 -37.34
N ASN A 239 11.82 34.66 -36.25
CA ASN A 239 11.18 33.71 -35.37
C ASN A 239 10.83 34.39 -34.04
N THR A 240 9.87 33.77 -33.31
CA THR A 240 9.47 34.20 -31.97
C THR A 240 9.35 32.97 -31.11
N LEU A 241 9.87 33.05 -29.87
CA LEU A 241 9.72 32.06 -28.83
C LEU A 241 9.17 32.76 -27.59
N GLU A 242 8.39 32.00 -26.81
CA GLU A 242 7.79 32.50 -25.56
C GLU A 242 8.10 31.54 -24.41
N ASP A 243 8.21 32.09 -23.22
CA ASP A 243 8.24 31.39 -21.96
C ASP A 243 7.36 32.13 -20.95
N SER A 244 6.66 31.41 -20.05
CA SER A 244 5.77 32.02 -19.11
C SER A 244 5.78 31.33 -17.74
N VAL A 245 5.61 32.10 -16.67
CA VAL A 245 5.44 31.62 -15.32
C VAL A 245 4.22 32.27 -14.68
N SER A 246 3.41 31.48 -14.00
CA SER A 246 2.28 31.94 -13.20
C SER A 246 2.69 32.01 -11.74
N VAL A 247 2.41 33.14 -11.09
CA VAL A 247 2.65 33.38 -9.66
C VAL A 247 1.42 34.02 -9.04
N ALA A 248 1.24 33.89 -7.74
CA ALA A 248 0.11 34.51 -7.04
C ALA A 248 0.55 35.37 -5.86
N VAL A 249 -0.11 36.47 -5.66
CA VAL A 249 -0.16 37.21 -4.39
C VAL A 249 -1.51 36.92 -3.79
N LEU A 250 -1.54 35.96 -2.84
CA LEU A 250 -2.80 35.45 -2.28
C LEU A 250 -3.49 36.48 -1.39
N GLY A 251 -4.82 36.54 -1.48
CA GLY A 251 -5.69 37.34 -0.60
C GLY A 251 -6.05 36.61 0.70
N GLU A 252 -6.96 37.23 1.45
CA GLU A 252 -7.56 36.57 2.63
C GLU A 252 -8.55 35.48 2.20
N THR A 253 -8.62 34.38 2.97
CA THR A 253 -9.59 33.33 2.76
C THR A 253 -11.02 33.80 2.97
N GLU A 254 -11.87 33.71 1.95
CA GLU A 254 -13.28 34.10 2.04
C GLU A 254 -14.05 33.09 2.92
N SER A 255 -14.89 33.59 3.83
CA SER A 255 -15.82 32.73 4.58
C SER A 255 -17.14 32.61 3.83
N ALA A 256 -17.52 31.37 3.47
CA ALA A 256 -18.79 31.11 2.81
C ALA A 256 -19.29 29.69 3.13
N THR A 257 -20.59 29.54 3.33
CA THR A 257 -21.22 28.24 3.56
C THR A 257 -21.10 27.37 2.32
N ARG A 258 -20.62 26.13 2.48
CA ARG A 258 -20.54 25.13 1.41
C ARG A 258 -21.95 24.70 0.94
N PRO A 259 -22.10 24.16 -0.28
CA PRO A 259 -23.33 23.52 -0.70
C PRO A 259 -23.79 22.47 0.32
N ALA A 260 -25.10 22.40 0.59
CA ALA A 260 -25.64 21.60 1.70
C ALA A 260 -25.49 20.08 1.50
N ASP A 261 -25.32 19.66 0.25
CA ASP A 261 -25.14 18.30 -0.22
C ASP A 261 -23.70 17.96 -0.59
N ALA A 262 -22.76 18.87 -0.34
CA ALA A 262 -21.34 18.63 -0.62
C ALA A 262 -20.66 17.87 0.53
N GLU A 263 -20.19 16.68 0.25
CA GLU A 263 -19.45 15.79 1.14
C GLU A 263 -17.94 16.02 1.00
N ASN A 264 -17.13 15.45 1.90
CA ASN A 264 -15.66 15.49 1.78
C ASN A 264 -15.20 14.85 0.45
N GLY A 265 -14.07 15.35 -0.10
CA GLY A 265 -13.57 14.92 -1.39
C GLY A 265 -14.16 15.65 -2.57
N VAL A 266 -14.36 14.98 -3.69
CA VAL A 266 -14.84 15.56 -4.95
C VAL A 266 -16.30 15.21 -5.20
N ASN A 267 -17.13 16.25 -5.36
CA ASN A 267 -18.55 16.13 -5.64
C ASN A 267 -18.83 16.57 -7.06
N ILE A 268 -19.28 15.67 -7.92
CA ILE A 268 -19.50 15.89 -9.35
C ILE A 268 -20.97 16.29 -9.60
N ASN A 269 -21.18 17.37 -10.34
CA ASN A 269 -22.50 17.81 -10.80
C ASN A 269 -22.44 18.34 -12.24
N GLY A 270 -22.82 17.50 -13.19
CA GLY A 270 -22.71 17.81 -14.62
C GLY A 270 -21.25 18.01 -15.04
N ASN A 271 -20.88 19.20 -15.50
CA ASN A 271 -19.52 19.57 -15.89
C ASN A 271 -18.79 20.41 -14.82
N GLU A 272 -19.21 20.30 -13.58
CA GLU A 272 -18.62 20.99 -12.44
C GLU A 272 -18.19 19.95 -11.38
N ALA A 273 -17.08 20.22 -10.70
CA ALA A 273 -16.61 19.47 -9.55
C ALA A 273 -16.45 20.40 -8.35
N THR A 274 -17.10 20.08 -7.23
CA THR A 274 -16.95 20.77 -5.95
C THR A 274 -16.01 19.97 -5.05
N PHE A 275 -14.93 20.60 -4.65
CA PHE A 275 -13.89 20.01 -3.78
C PHE A 275 -14.14 20.45 -2.35
N VAL A 276 -14.12 19.52 -1.43
CA VAL A 276 -14.29 19.77 0.01
C VAL A 276 -13.18 19.09 0.79
N LEU A 277 -12.44 19.86 1.58
CA LEU A 277 -11.39 19.35 2.47
C LEU A 277 -11.72 19.72 3.92
N PHE A 278 -11.76 18.72 4.81
CA PHE A 278 -11.80 18.94 6.26
C PHE A 278 -10.37 19.21 6.77
N ALA A 279 -10.11 20.41 7.28
CA ALA A 279 -8.78 20.83 7.73
C ALA A 279 -8.89 21.77 8.96
N PRO A 280 -9.18 21.23 10.15
CA PRO A 280 -9.37 22.02 11.36
C PRO A 280 -8.08 22.74 11.78
N GLY A 281 -8.22 24.01 12.15
CA GLY A 281 -7.09 24.83 12.59
C GLY A 281 -6.18 25.34 11.47
N LYS A 282 -6.51 25.09 10.19
CA LYS A 282 -5.81 25.65 9.05
C LYS A 282 -6.40 27.02 8.66
N GLU A 283 -5.55 27.88 8.09
CA GLU A 283 -5.92 29.24 7.74
C GLU A 283 -6.36 29.40 6.28
N SER A 284 -5.70 28.70 5.36
CA SER A 284 -5.96 28.77 3.92
C SER A 284 -5.73 27.45 3.22
N VAL A 285 -6.47 27.22 2.13
CA VAL A 285 -6.25 26.13 1.20
C VAL A 285 -6.41 26.66 -0.22
N VAL A 286 -5.49 26.30 -1.12
CA VAL A 286 -5.57 26.57 -2.55
C VAL A 286 -5.66 25.26 -3.29
N LEU A 287 -6.63 25.13 -4.19
CA LEU A 287 -6.76 23.97 -5.06
C LEU A 287 -5.79 24.09 -6.23
N LEU A 288 -4.94 23.09 -6.40
CA LEU A 288 -4.02 22.93 -7.52
C LEU A 288 -4.50 21.79 -8.42
N GLY A 289 -4.25 21.85 -9.71
CA GLY A 289 -4.61 20.75 -10.61
C GLY A 289 -4.29 21.01 -12.07
N ASP A 290 -4.63 20.06 -12.93
CA ASP A 290 -4.44 20.17 -14.39
C ASP A 290 -5.14 21.43 -14.97
N PHE A 291 -6.23 21.88 -14.36
CA PHE A 291 -7.00 23.05 -14.78
C PHE A 291 -6.33 24.40 -14.47
N ASN A 292 -5.21 24.41 -13.75
CA ASN A 292 -4.43 25.61 -13.45
C ASN A 292 -2.90 25.36 -13.49
N GLU A 293 -2.46 24.28 -14.17
CA GLU A 293 -1.05 23.89 -14.26
C GLU A 293 -0.38 23.81 -12.88
N TYR A 294 -1.14 23.39 -11.85
CA TYR A 294 -0.72 23.33 -10.45
C TYR A 294 -0.17 24.63 -9.87
N ALA A 295 -0.46 25.77 -10.50
CA ALA A 295 -0.07 27.08 -9.99
C ALA A 295 -1.12 27.63 -9.01
N PRO A 296 -0.73 28.06 -7.79
CA PRO A 296 -1.62 28.74 -6.87
C PRO A 296 -2.23 30.01 -7.51
N SER A 297 -3.51 30.26 -7.25
CA SER A 297 -4.16 31.50 -7.67
C SER A 297 -5.35 31.84 -6.79
N ASN A 298 -5.71 33.12 -6.73
CA ASN A 298 -6.88 33.61 -5.98
C ASN A 298 -8.19 33.02 -6.51
N LYS A 299 -8.27 32.70 -7.79
CA LYS A 299 -9.42 32.03 -8.41
C LYS A 299 -9.71 30.66 -7.81
N TYR A 300 -8.69 29.93 -7.43
CA TYR A 300 -8.77 28.56 -6.88
C TYR A 300 -8.52 28.51 -5.38
N MET A 301 -8.44 29.69 -4.73
CA MET A 301 -8.43 29.77 -3.27
C MET A 301 -9.76 29.28 -2.72
N MET A 302 -9.71 28.28 -1.84
CA MET A 302 -10.91 27.65 -1.29
C MET A 302 -11.55 28.52 -0.23
N LYS A 303 -12.88 28.53 -0.20
CA LYS A 303 -13.68 29.24 0.81
C LYS A 303 -13.75 28.43 2.08
N LYS A 304 -13.79 29.11 3.23
CA LYS A 304 -13.81 28.47 4.56
C LYS A 304 -15.21 28.44 5.16
N ASP A 305 -15.67 27.25 5.55
CA ASP A 305 -16.90 26.98 6.28
C ASP A 305 -16.57 26.23 7.58
N GLY A 306 -16.28 26.95 8.64
CA GLY A 306 -15.84 26.36 9.90
C GLY A 306 -14.49 25.66 9.77
N ASN A 307 -14.48 24.32 9.89
CA ASN A 307 -13.29 23.49 9.70
C ASN A 307 -13.14 22.95 8.27
N TYR A 308 -14.03 23.30 7.37
CA TYR A 308 -14.03 22.84 5.98
C TYR A 308 -13.56 23.94 5.04
N PHE A 309 -12.85 23.53 4.01
CA PHE A 309 -12.51 24.37 2.87
C PHE A 309 -13.14 23.80 1.62
N TRP A 310 -13.69 24.66 0.75
CA TRP A 310 -14.40 24.21 -0.45
C TRP A 310 -14.27 25.19 -1.61
N THR A 311 -14.31 24.65 -2.83
CA THR A 311 -14.38 25.45 -4.05
C THR A 311 -15.01 24.61 -5.17
N THR A 312 -15.54 25.25 -6.21
CA THR A 312 -16.11 24.58 -7.38
C THR A 312 -15.34 24.98 -8.64
N VAL A 313 -14.95 23.99 -9.42
CA VAL A 313 -14.33 24.13 -10.74
C VAL A 313 -15.36 23.79 -11.79
N SER A 314 -15.56 24.68 -12.75
CA SER A 314 -16.53 24.53 -13.84
C SER A 314 -15.82 24.38 -15.20
N GLY A 315 -16.52 23.82 -16.17
CA GLY A 315 -16.04 23.70 -17.55
C GLY A 315 -15.11 22.52 -17.78
N LEU A 316 -15.23 21.50 -16.92
CA LEU A 316 -14.54 20.22 -17.07
C LEU A 316 -15.16 19.37 -18.17
N GLU A 317 -14.38 18.49 -18.76
CA GLU A 317 -14.80 17.60 -19.86
C GLU A 317 -15.13 16.20 -19.33
N GLU A 318 -16.21 15.61 -19.82
CA GLU A 318 -16.67 14.26 -19.45
C GLU A 318 -15.68 13.19 -19.95
N GLY A 319 -15.40 12.18 -19.11
CA GLY A 319 -14.49 11.07 -19.43
C GLY A 319 -13.02 11.48 -19.44
N VAL A 320 -12.67 12.63 -18.88
CA VAL A 320 -11.29 13.09 -18.73
C VAL A 320 -10.86 12.95 -17.29
N GLU A 321 -9.70 12.33 -17.06
CA GLU A 321 -9.04 12.28 -15.75
C GLU A 321 -8.32 13.60 -15.46
N TYR A 322 -8.63 14.20 -14.33
CA TYR A 322 -7.99 15.41 -13.81
C TYR A 322 -7.17 15.10 -12.56
N GLY A 323 -5.88 15.47 -12.59
CA GLY A 323 -5.03 15.48 -11.41
C GLY A 323 -5.26 16.73 -10.57
N TYR A 324 -5.22 16.58 -9.22
CA TYR A 324 -5.35 17.72 -8.30
C TYR A 324 -4.66 17.46 -6.96
N GLN A 325 -4.38 18.57 -6.24
CA GLN A 325 -3.77 18.59 -4.89
C GLN A 325 -4.33 19.77 -4.11
N TYR A 326 -4.16 19.72 -2.80
CA TYR A 326 -4.40 20.88 -1.92
C TYR A 326 -3.07 21.46 -1.45
N LEU A 327 -2.93 22.79 -1.56
CA LEU A 327 -1.85 23.56 -0.94
C LEU A 327 -2.40 24.22 0.32
N VAL A 328 -2.07 23.66 1.48
CA VAL A 328 -2.55 24.10 2.79
C VAL A 328 -1.55 25.08 3.41
N ASP A 329 -2.07 26.21 3.92
CA ASP A 329 -1.30 27.30 4.55
C ASP A 329 -0.09 27.76 3.70
N GLY A 330 -0.24 27.69 2.37
CA GLY A 330 0.75 28.12 1.39
C GLY A 330 2.03 27.27 1.26
N THR A 331 2.18 26.21 2.08
CA THR A 331 3.43 25.44 2.14
C THR A 331 3.23 23.93 2.17
N ILE A 332 2.11 23.42 2.68
CA ILE A 332 1.87 21.99 2.86
C ILE A 332 1.09 21.48 1.65
N LYS A 333 1.74 20.69 0.79
CA LYS A 333 1.11 20.07 -0.38
C LYS A 333 0.69 18.65 -0.05
N ILE A 334 -0.59 18.36 -0.26
CA ILE A 334 -1.17 17.02 0.01
C ILE A 334 -2.12 16.61 -1.11
N GLY A 335 -2.28 15.28 -1.28
CA GLY A 335 -3.42 14.73 -2.00
C GLY A 335 -4.72 14.85 -1.19
N ASP A 336 -5.81 14.41 -1.77
CA ASP A 336 -7.11 14.35 -1.09
C ASP A 336 -7.20 13.05 -0.26
N PRO A 337 -7.53 13.10 1.03
CA PRO A 337 -7.76 11.90 1.83
C PRO A 337 -8.84 10.97 1.27
N TYR A 338 -9.76 11.51 0.48
CA TYR A 338 -10.89 10.80 -0.15
C TYR A 338 -10.63 10.40 -1.60
N ALA A 339 -9.39 10.52 -2.09
CA ALA A 339 -9.05 10.15 -3.44
C ALA A 339 -9.23 8.66 -3.69
N THR A 340 -9.94 8.31 -4.77
CA THR A 340 -10.13 6.92 -5.24
C THR A 340 -9.04 6.45 -6.19
N LYS A 341 -8.20 7.39 -6.67
CA LYS A 341 -7.01 7.14 -7.48
C LYS A 341 -5.97 8.22 -7.19
N ILE A 342 -4.71 7.83 -7.18
CA ILE A 342 -3.59 8.75 -7.00
C ILE A 342 -2.52 8.54 -8.07
N LEU A 343 -1.63 9.53 -8.21
CA LEU A 343 -0.35 9.41 -8.92
C LEU A 343 0.78 9.57 -7.92
N ASP A 344 1.69 8.59 -7.91
CA ASP A 344 2.87 8.57 -7.05
C ASP A 344 4.11 8.95 -7.88
N PRO A 345 4.77 10.08 -7.61
CA PRO A 345 5.93 10.53 -8.38
C PRO A 345 7.13 9.58 -8.29
N TRP A 346 7.16 8.74 -7.26
CA TRP A 346 8.32 7.88 -6.98
C TRP A 346 8.16 6.47 -7.56
N ASN A 347 6.94 5.92 -7.55
CA ASN A 347 6.71 4.50 -7.77
C ASN A 347 5.89 4.18 -9.02
N ASP A 348 5.00 5.05 -9.52
CA ASP A 348 4.12 4.78 -10.67
C ASP A 348 4.90 4.39 -11.94
N LYS A 349 6.06 5.00 -12.16
CA LYS A 349 6.95 4.70 -13.30
C LYS A 349 7.45 3.25 -13.37
N TRP A 350 7.29 2.48 -12.28
CA TRP A 350 7.68 1.08 -12.20
C TRP A 350 6.50 0.12 -12.35
N ILE A 351 5.30 0.63 -12.52
CA ILE A 351 4.10 -0.17 -12.79
C ILE A 351 4.12 -0.53 -14.28
N ASP A 352 4.05 -1.84 -14.57
CA ASP A 352 4.05 -2.32 -15.95
C ASP A 352 2.71 -1.98 -16.63
N ALA A 353 2.75 -1.53 -17.89
CA ALA A 353 1.56 -1.21 -18.68
C ALA A 353 0.63 -2.42 -18.90
N SER A 354 1.10 -3.65 -18.73
CA SER A 354 0.25 -4.83 -18.75
C SER A 354 -0.58 -4.99 -17.45
N VAL A 355 -0.15 -4.37 -16.35
CA VAL A 355 -0.85 -4.36 -15.06
C VAL A 355 -1.81 -3.17 -14.99
N TYR A 356 -1.32 -1.99 -15.36
CA TYR A 356 -2.14 -0.77 -15.40
C TYR A 356 -2.01 -0.09 -16.78
N PRO A 357 -2.84 -0.46 -17.76
CA PRO A 357 -2.88 0.20 -19.07
C PRO A 357 -3.26 1.68 -18.93
N ASP A 358 -2.63 2.53 -19.73
CA ASP A 358 -2.99 3.95 -19.85
C ASP A 358 -2.98 4.73 -18.52
N LEU A 359 -2.09 4.35 -17.56
CA LEU A 359 -1.91 5.12 -16.34
C LEU A 359 -1.55 6.56 -16.69
N LYS A 360 -2.32 7.53 -16.16
CA LYS A 360 -2.06 8.96 -16.37
C LYS A 360 -0.63 9.29 -15.93
N PRO A 361 0.19 9.94 -16.78
CA PRO A 361 1.53 10.34 -16.41
C PRO A 361 1.54 11.33 -15.24
N TYR A 362 2.46 11.16 -14.31
CA TYR A 362 2.66 12.12 -13.24
C TYR A 362 3.11 13.50 -13.80
N PRO A 363 2.49 14.63 -13.41
CA PRO A 363 2.77 15.96 -13.96
C PRO A 363 4.04 16.59 -13.34
N SER A 364 5.20 15.97 -13.52
CA SER A 364 6.48 16.33 -12.88
C SER A 364 7.02 17.71 -13.26
N GLU A 365 6.56 18.28 -14.38
CA GLU A 365 6.94 19.63 -14.80
C GLU A 365 6.29 20.73 -13.96
N PHE A 366 5.15 20.43 -13.32
CA PHE A 366 4.31 21.43 -12.65
C PHE A 366 4.25 21.23 -11.14
N THR A 367 4.38 20.02 -10.63
CA THR A 367 4.17 19.74 -9.22
C THR A 367 5.05 18.63 -8.67
N SER A 368 4.98 18.46 -7.36
CA SER A 368 5.64 17.43 -6.56
C SER A 368 4.65 16.82 -5.58
N ASP A 369 5.05 15.74 -4.92
CA ASP A 369 4.20 14.98 -3.98
C ASP A 369 3.05 14.22 -4.66
N ILE A 370 2.28 13.45 -3.89
CA ILE A 370 1.19 12.63 -4.41
C ILE A 370 0.08 13.52 -4.98
N VAL A 371 -0.37 13.20 -6.18
CA VAL A 371 -1.47 13.87 -6.89
C VAL A 371 -2.70 12.97 -6.81
N SER A 372 -3.84 13.50 -6.40
CA SER A 372 -5.14 12.83 -6.47
C SER A 372 -5.71 12.95 -7.87
N VAL A 373 -6.49 11.96 -8.30
CA VAL A 373 -7.13 11.94 -9.62
C VAL A 373 -8.61 11.71 -9.47
N PHE A 374 -9.39 12.43 -10.26
CA PHE A 374 -10.80 12.15 -10.45
C PHE A 374 -11.15 12.16 -11.96
N GLU A 375 -12.17 11.43 -12.32
CA GLU A 375 -12.77 11.46 -13.66
C GLU A 375 -14.19 12.00 -13.57
N LEU A 376 -14.56 12.85 -14.54
CA LEU A 376 -15.89 13.41 -14.58
C LEU A 376 -16.86 12.41 -15.22
N ASN A 377 -17.87 11.98 -14.47
CA ASN A 377 -18.87 11.00 -14.89
C ASN A 377 -18.26 9.71 -15.47
N PRO A 378 -17.45 8.96 -14.71
CA PRO A 378 -16.84 7.72 -15.17
C PRO A 378 -17.91 6.70 -15.56
N THR A 379 -17.56 5.78 -16.47
CA THR A 379 -18.45 4.68 -16.83
C THR A 379 -18.59 3.73 -15.65
N GLU A 380 -19.81 3.54 -15.16
CA GLU A 380 -20.08 2.61 -14.05
C GLU A 380 -19.80 1.16 -14.46
N TYR A 381 -19.15 0.40 -13.57
CA TYR A 381 -18.95 -1.03 -13.76
C TYR A 381 -20.29 -1.77 -13.75
N GLN A 382 -20.48 -2.67 -14.72
CA GLN A 382 -21.72 -3.45 -14.85
C GLN A 382 -21.54 -4.83 -14.19
N TRP A 383 -22.05 -4.99 -13.00
CA TRP A 383 -22.04 -6.26 -12.27
C TRP A 383 -22.85 -7.32 -13.00
N THR A 384 -22.31 -8.50 -13.16
CA THR A 384 -22.92 -9.60 -13.95
C THR A 384 -23.25 -10.85 -13.11
N ALA A 385 -22.76 -11.00 -11.90
CA ALA A 385 -23.13 -12.05 -10.96
C ALA A 385 -24.51 -11.76 -10.34
N THR A 386 -25.58 -12.18 -11.01
CA THR A 386 -26.97 -11.88 -10.60
C THR A 386 -27.61 -12.95 -9.72
N SER A 387 -26.95 -14.08 -9.50
CA SER A 387 -27.45 -15.24 -8.74
C SER A 387 -26.50 -15.67 -7.63
N TYR A 388 -25.64 -14.77 -7.19
CA TYR A 388 -24.70 -15.05 -6.09
C TYR A 388 -25.45 -15.29 -4.78
N GLU A 389 -25.14 -16.40 -4.11
CA GLU A 389 -25.61 -16.74 -2.77
C GLU A 389 -24.38 -16.74 -1.84
N ARG A 390 -24.34 -15.79 -0.89
CA ARG A 390 -23.22 -15.70 0.07
C ARG A 390 -23.17 -16.96 0.95
N PRO A 391 -22.00 -17.61 1.09
CA PRO A 391 -21.85 -18.78 1.96
C PRO A 391 -22.16 -18.48 3.43
N ALA A 392 -22.78 -19.45 4.13
CA ALA A 392 -23.04 -19.32 5.56
C ALA A 392 -21.73 -19.19 6.36
N GLU A 393 -21.65 -18.24 7.30
CA GLU A 393 -20.43 -17.91 8.07
C GLU A 393 -19.73 -19.14 8.65
N ASN A 394 -20.46 -20.05 9.31
CA ASN A 394 -19.87 -21.26 9.91
C ASN A 394 -19.37 -22.29 8.89
N SER A 395 -19.79 -22.21 7.61
CA SER A 395 -19.35 -23.10 6.54
C SER A 395 -18.05 -22.63 5.86
N LEU A 396 -17.61 -21.41 6.09
CA LEU A 396 -16.50 -20.78 5.39
C LEU A 396 -15.24 -21.64 5.37
N ALA A 397 -14.68 -21.77 4.18
CA ALA A 397 -13.36 -22.27 3.88
C ALA A 397 -12.59 -21.17 3.14
N ILE A 398 -11.90 -20.34 3.90
CA ILE A 398 -11.24 -19.11 3.44
C ILE A 398 -9.86 -19.43 2.88
N TYR A 399 -9.53 -18.83 1.75
CA TYR A 399 -8.20 -18.82 1.16
C TYR A 399 -7.58 -17.44 1.31
N GLU A 400 -6.63 -17.27 2.23
CA GLU A 400 -5.87 -16.04 2.41
C GLU A 400 -4.88 -15.89 1.25
N LEU A 401 -4.88 -14.72 0.57
CA LEU A 401 -4.17 -14.52 -0.69
C LEU A 401 -3.46 -13.17 -0.75
N LEU A 402 -2.16 -13.20 -1.08
CA LEU A 402 -1.37 -12.02 -1.45
C LEU A 402 -1.21 -11.97 -2.97
N ILE A 403 -1.77 -10.96 -3.63
CA ILE A 403 -1.77 -10.81 -5.09
C ILE A 403 -0.35 -10.83 -5.65
N ARG A 404 0.59 -10.10 -5.03
CA ARG A 404 2.00 -9.98 -5.44
C ARG A 404 2.72 -11.34 -5.59
N ASP A 405 2.41 -12.29 -4.70
CA ASP A 405 3.16 -13.55 -4.57
C ASP A 405 2.34 -14.77 -5.08
N PHE A 406 1.15 -14.54 -5.68
CA PHE A 406 0.30 -15.63 -6.16
C PHE A 406 0.58 -16.00 -7.62
N THR A 407 0.89 -15.01 -8.47
CA THR A 407 1.28 -15.23 -9.88
C THR A 407 2.60 -14.54 -10.18
N GLU A 408 3.27 -14.92 -11.28
CA GLU A 408 4.53 -14.26 -11.69
C GLU A 408 4.29 -12.80 -12.08
N GLU A 409 3.12 -12.53 -12.66
CA GLU A 409 2.68 -11.18 -13.06
C GLU A 409 2.39 -10.30 -11.84
N GLY A 410 1.94 -10.89 -10.72
CA GLY A 410 1.60 -10.19 -9.49
C GLY A 410 0.43 -9.22 -9.64
N SER A 411 -0.52 -9.48 -10.54
CA SER A 411 -1.68 -8.63 -10.81
C SER A 411 -3.01 -9.31 -10.47
N ILE A 412 -4.04 -8.51 -10.19
CA ILE A 412 -5.38 -9.04 -9.87
C ILE A 412 -6.01 -9.76 -11.08
N ASP A 413 -5.71 -9.34 -12.31
CA ASP A 413 -6.15 -10.05 -13.51
C ASP A 413 -5.53 -11.44 -13.63
N ALA A 414 -4.26 -11.58 -13.26
CA ALA A 414 -3.60 -12.86 -13.24
C ALA A 414 -4.15 -13.77 -12.13
N VAL A 415 -4.58 -13.20 -10.99
CA VAL A 415 -5.32 -13.94 -9.94
C VAL A 415 -6.68 -14.36 -10.47
N THR A 416 -7.42 -13.48 -11.15
CA THR A 416 -8.71 -13.77 -11.78
C THR A 416 -8.62 -14.97 -12.73
N ALA A 417 -7.55 -15.05 -13.52
CA ALA A 417 -7.28 -16.19 -14.40
C ALA A 417 -7.00 -17.51 -13.66
N LYS A 418 -6.84 -17.50 -12.34
CA LYS A 418 -6.64 -18.68 -11.49
C LYS A 418 -7.88 -19.06 -10.67
N LEU A 419 -9.00 -18.38 -10.81
CA LEU A 419 -10.20 -18.66 -10.03
C LEU A 419 -10.72 -20.09 -10.23
N ASP A 420 -10.63 -20.66 -11.44
CA ASP A 420 -11.01 -22.07 -11.68
C ASP A 420 -10.19 -23.07 -10.85
N TYR A 421 -8.93 -22.74 -10.53
CA TYR A 421 -8.10 -23.53 -9.63
C TYR A 421 -8.63 -23.46 -8.18
N LEU A 422 -9.00 -22.28 -7.71
CA LEU A 422 -9.55 -22.07 -6.37
C LEU A 422 -10.95 -22.65 -6.22
N GLU A 423 -11.81 -22.52 -7.24
CA GLU A 423 -13.10 -23.18 -7.31
C GLU A 423 -12.95 -24.70 -7.24
N THR A 424 -12.02 -25.29 -8.02
CA THR A 424 -11.72 -26.73 -7.98
C THR A 424 -11.14 -27.17 -6.63
N LEU A 425 -10.39 -26.29 -5.94
CA LEU A 425 -9.93 -26.56 -4.57
C LEU A 425 -11.10 -26.64 -3.59
N GLY A 426 -12.22 -25.99 -3.90
CA GLY A 426 -13.46 -26.03 -3.13
C GLY A 426 -13.59 -24.93 -2.09
N VAL A 427 -12.71 -23.93 -2.09
CA VAL A 427 -12.84 -22.77 -1.18
C VAL A 427 -14.05 -21.92 -1.58
N ASN A 428 -14.75 -21.36 -0.61
CA ASN A 428 -15.94 -20.55 -0.81
C ASN A 428 -15.77 -19.09 -0.32
N ALA A 429 -14.55 -18.72 0.07
CA ALA A 429 -14.20 -17.33 0.34
C ALA A 429 -12.70 -17.09 0.05
N ILE A 430 -12.37 -15.91 -0.43
CA ILE A 430 -11.00 -15.42 -0.60
C ILE A 430 -10.84 -14.20 0.33
N GLU A 431 -9.84 -14.25 1.22
CA GLU A 431 -9.39 -13.10 2.01
C GLU A 431 -8.19 -12.50 1.30
N LEU A 432 -8.39 -11.32 0.69
CA LEU A 432 -7.31 -10.58 0.05
C LEU A 432 -6.51 -9.83 1.11
N MET A 433 -5.21 -10.06 1.21
CA MET A 433 -4.30 -9.18 1.94
C MET A 433 -4.45 -7.74 1.42
N PRO A 434 -4.06 -6.71 2.21
CA PRO A 434 -4.49 -5.35 1.96
C PRO A 434 -4.24 -4.87 0.52
N ILE A 435 -5.28 -4.31 -0.09
CA ILE A 435 -5.29 -3.78 -1.46
C ILE A 435 -5.55 -2.28 -1.53
N GLN A 436 -5.74 -1.62 -0.38
CA GLN A 436 -5.78 -0.17 -0.31
C GLN A 436 -4.41 0.38 -0.69
N GLU A 437 -4.36 1.52 -1.38
CA GLU A 437 -3.11 2.12 -1.87
C GLU A 437 -2.09 2.25 -0.73
N PHE A 438 -0.95 1.60 -0.89
CA PHE A 438 0.13 1.55 0.09
C PHE A 438 1.39 2.27 -0.42
N ASP A 439 2.29 2.63 0.47
CA ASP A 439 3.53 3.34 0.16
C ASP A 439 4.53 2.40 -0.55
N GLY A 440 4.79 2.66 -1.83
CA GLY A 440 5.64 1.84 -2.72
C GLY A 440 4.87 0.75 -3.46
N ASN A 441 5.55 -0.01 -4.38
CA ASN A 441 4.93 -1.05 -5.21
C ASN A 441 5.23 -2.48 -4.75
N ASP A 442 6.04 -2.67 -3.72
CA ASP A 442 6.47 -3.98 -3.21
C ASP A 442 6.21 -4.10 -1.72
N SER A 443 5.00 -4.51 -1.36
CA SER A 443 4.54 -4.60 0.03
C SER A 443 3.61 -5.80 0.25
N TRP A 444 3.34 -6.11 1.51
CA TRP A 444 2.20 -6.91 1.95
C TRP A 444 0.91 -6.08 2.04
N GLY A 445 1.01 -4.72 1.93
CA GLY A 445 -0.11 -3.79 2.01
C GLY A 445 -0.36 -3.20 3.41
N TYR A 446 0.38 -3.63 4.46
CA TYR A 446 0.22 -3.11 5.83
C TYR A 446 0.91 -1.75 6.07
N ASN A 447 1.10 -0.97 5.02
CA ASN A 447 1.61 0.40 5.04
C ASN A 447 0.70 1.34 4.19
N PRO A 448 -0.60 1.42 4.50
CA PRO A 448 -1.55 2.16 3.68
C PRO A 448 -1.29 3.67 3.73
N CYS A 449 -1.59 4.34 2.63
CA CYS A 449 -1.49 5.80 2.51
C CYS A 449 -2.75 6.47 1.91
N PHE A 450 -3.60 5.73 1.16
CA PHE A 450 -4.90 6.22 0.70
C PHE A 450 -5.94 5.10 0.78
N PHE A 451 -6.95 5.29 1.61
CA PHE A 451 -7.87 4.23 2.01
C PHE A 451 -9.04 4.00 1.05
N PHE A 452 -9.38 4.99 0.21
CA PHE A 452 -10.41 4.87 -0.84
C PHE A 452 -9.83 4.38 -2.17
N ALA A 453 -8.53 4.47 -2.37
CA ALA A 453 -7.86 4.04 -3.60
C ALA A 453 -7.47 2.56 -3.54
N ALA A 454 -7.74 1.83 -4.62
CA ALA A 454 -7.17 0.50 -4.83
C ALA A 454 -5.73 0.62 -5.36
N ASP A 455 -4.81 -0.22 -4.87
CA ASP A 455 -3.41 -0.15 -5.22
C ASP A 455 -3.16 -0.44 -6.71
N LYS A 456 -2.53 0.51 -7.38
CA LYS A 456 -2.25 0.46 -8.82
C LYS A 456 -1.22 -0.61 -9.21
N ALA A 457 -0.35 -1.01 -8.29
CA ALA A 457 0.64 -2.04 -8.55
C ALA A 457 0.02 -3.41 -8.82
N TYR A 458 -1.25 -3.60 -8.43
CA TYR A 458 -1.98 -4.84 -8.69
C TYR A 458 -2.98 -4.75 -9.85
N GLY A 459 -3.42 -3.54 -10.25
CA GLY A 459 -4.34 -3.38 -11.37
C GLY A 459 -5.23 -2.14 -11.29
N THR A 460 -6.13 -2.03 -12.25
CA THR A 460 -7.12 -0.95 -12.34
C THR A 460 -8.33 -1.23 -11.43
N GLU A 461 -9.08 -0.19 -11.09
CA GLU A 461 -10.37 -0.31 -10.39
C GLU A 461 -11.31 -1.33 -11.08
N GLU A 462 -11.40 -1.26 -12.43
CA GLU A 462 -12.20 -2.20 -13.21
C GLU A 462 -11.72 -3.65 -13.05
N ALA A 463 -10.40 -3.87 -12.98
CA ALA A 463 -9.83 -5.21 -12.79
C ALA A 463 -10.18 -5.81 -11.43
N TYR A 464 -10.17 -5.00 -10.37
CA TYR A 464 -10.62 -5.43 -9.03
C TYR A 464 -12.12 -5.76 -9.02
N LYS A 465 -12.97 -4.89 -9.59
CA LYS A 465 -14.42 -5.15 -9.69
C LYS A 465 -14.70 -6.41 -10.51
N ARG A 466 -13.96 -6.63 -11.60
CA ARG A 466 -14.06 -7.85 -12.41
C ARG A 466 -13.67 -9.09 -11.62
N PHE A 467 -12.61 -9.03 -10.81
CA PHE A 467 -12.21 -10.13 -9.93
C PHE A 467 -13.34 -10.50 -8.96
N ILE A 468 -13.95 -9.52 -8.29
CA ILE A 468 -15.04 -9.73 -7.34
C ILE A 468 -16.27 -10.32 -8.05
N ASP A 469 -16.66 -9.76 -9.22
CA ASP A 469 -17.76 -10.26 -10.02
C ASP A 469 -17.53 -11.73 -10.48
N GLU A 470 -16.29 -12.08 -10.86
CA GLU A 470 -15.93 -13.45 -11.23
C GLU A 470 -15.89 -14.41 -10.02
N CYS A 471 -15.55 -13.93 -8.82
CA CYS A 471 -15.67 -14.68 -7.58
C CYS A 471 -17.15 -14.98 -7.28
N HIS A 472 -18.00 -13.97 -7.33
CA HIS A 472 -19.45 -14.10 -7.08
C HIS A 472 -20.15 -15.03 -8.08
N LYS A 473 -19.73 -15.09 -9.35
CA LYS A 473 -20.24 -16.08 -10.32
C LYS A 473 -19.96 -17.55 -9.94
N ARG A 474 -18.98 -17.74 -9.06
CA ARG A 474 -18.54 -19.06 -8.55
C ARG A 474 -18.99 -19.32 -7.11
N ASP A 475 -19.90 -18.48 -6.59
CA ASP A 475 -20.33 -18.48 -5.18
C ASP A 475 -19.14 -18.40 -4.19
N ILE A 476 -18.09 -17.65 -4.56
CA ILE A 476 -16.92 -17.36 -3.72
C ILE A 476 -17.04 -15.94 -3.19
N ALA A 477 -17.10 -15.82 -1.88
CA ALA A 477 -17.10 -14.52 -1.19
C ALA A 477 -15.72 -13.84 -1.24
N VAL A 478 -15.71 -12.50 -1.22
CA VAL A 478 -14.47 -11.71 -1.16
C VAL A 478 -14.43 -10.89 0.13
N ILE A 479 -13.42 -11.15 0.96
CA ILE A 479 -13.16 -10.48 2.23
C ILE A 479 -11.91 -9.62 2.04
N LEU A 480 -11.97 -8.33 2.40
CA LEU A 480 -10.80 -7.46 2.36
C LEU A 480 -10.11 -7.38 3.72
N ASP A 481 -8.79 -7.55 3.72
CA ASP A 481 -7.95 -7.20 4.86
C ASP A 481 -7.70 -5.69 4.86
N VAL A 482 -8.11 -5.00 5.94
CA VAL A 482 -8.05 -3.55 6.09
C VAL A 482 -7.25 -3.12 7.30
N VAL A 483 -6.48 -2.05 7.12
CA VAL A 483 -5.49 -1.59 8.10
C VAL A 483 -5.91 -0.24 8.65
N PHE A 484 -6.64 -0.23 9.76
CA PHE A 484 -7.08 1.02 10.43
C PHE A 484 -6.38 1.27 11.77
N ASN A 485 -5.41 0.46 12.15
CA ASN A 485 -4.58 0.74 13.32
C ASN A 485 -3.64 1.93 13.06
N HIS A 486 -3.16 2.09 11.84
CA HIS A 486 -2.12 3.06 11.47
C HIS A 486 -2.17 3.45 10.00
N ALA A 487 -1.42 4.53 9.66
CA ALA A 487 -1.13 4.94 8.28
C ALA A 487 0.33 5.38 8.16
N THR A 488 0.86 5.45 6.93
CA THR A 488 2.19 6.02 6.70
C THR A 488 2.17 7.56 6.75
N GLY A 489 3.34 8.20 6.77
CA GLY A 489 3.47 9.65 6.70
C GLY A 489 3.01 10.27 5.36
N GLN A 490 2.75 9.45 4.34
CA GLN A 490 2.19 9.90 3.06
C GLN A 490 0.68 10.10 3.11
N PHE A 491 0.00 9.56 4.12
CA PHE A 491 -1.42 9.80 4.29
C PHE A 491 -1.71 11.29 4.52
N PRO A 492 -2.64 11.93 3.77
CA PRO A 492 -2.83 13.38 3.80
C PRO A 492 -3.11 13.95 5.19
N TYR A 493 -3.93 13.29 6.03
CA TYR A 493 -4.18 13.73 7.39
C TYR A 493 -3.00 13.51 8.35
N ALA A 494 -2.06 12.62 8.07
CA ALA A 494 -0.79 12.57 8.79
C ALA A 494 0.10 13.74 8.37
N LYS A 495 0.27 13.96 7.07
CA LYS A 495 1.14 14.96 6.46
C LYS A 495 0.70 16.40 6.77
N MET A 496 -0.61 16.67 6.89
CA MET A 496 -1.15 18.01 7.15
C MET A 496 -0.71 18.59 8.49
N TRP A 497 -0.40 17.77 9.49
CA TRP A 497 0.15 18.18 10.79
C TRP A 497 1.41 17.36 11.09
N TRP A 498 2.49 17.66 10.38
CA TRP A 498 3.73 16.88 10.40
C TRP A 498 4.89 17.65 11.03
N ASP A 499 5.65 16.96 11.87
CA ASP A 499 6.95 17.41 12.38
C ASP A 499 8.06 16.70 11.61
N SER A 500 8.66 17.39 10.63
CA SER A 500 9.75 16.86 9.81
C SER A 500 11.03 16.60 10.61
N GLY A 501 11.27 17.35 11.71
CA GLY A 501 12.43 17.17 12.56
C GLY A 501 12.35 15.89 13.42
N ALA A 502 11.15 15.54 13.88
CA ALA A 502 10.90 14.32 14.63
C ALA A 502 10.45 13.13 13.76
N ASN A 503 10.15 13.38 12.49
CA ASN A 503 9.54 12.41 11.57
C ASN A 503 8.27 11.76 12.16
N LYS A 504 7.37 12.60 12.70
CA LYS A 504 6.14 12.21 13.40
C LYS A 504 5.02 13.21 13.14
N THR A 505 3.81 12.82 13.46
CA THR A 505 2.67 13.74 13.53
C THR A 505 2.84 14.72 14.69
N LEU A 506 2.39 15.96 14.48
CA LEU A 506 2.40 17.02 15.52
C LEU A 506 1.39 16.71 16.66
N PRO A 507 1.62 17.20 17.88
CA PRO A 507 0.63 17.09 18.97
C PRO A 507 -0.73 17.75 18.67
N THR A 508 -0.77 18.63 17.66
CA THR A 508 -2.00 19.28 17.18
C THR A 508 -2.73 18.47 16.12
N ASN A 509 -2.18 17.33 15.67
CA ASN A 509 -2.88 16.43 14.78
C ASN A 509 -4.04 15.75 15.52
N PRO A 510 -5.29 15.94 15.10
CA PRO A 510 -6.42 15.34 15.80
C PRO A 510 -6.64 13.86 15.43
N PHE A 511 -6.19 13.44 14.24
CA PHE A 511 -6.42 12.09 13.71
C PHE A 511 -5.46 11.05 14.27
N PHE A 512 -4.27 11.46 14.70
CA PHE A 512 -3.17 10.59 15.07
C PHE A 512 -2.63 10.86 16.47
N ASN A 513 -2.16 9.81 17.12
CA ASN A 513 -1.33 9.94 18.31
C ASN A 513 0.11 10.26 17.90
N VAL A 514 0.79 11.15 18.62
CA VAL A 514 2.23 11.42 18.40
C VAL A 514 3.06 10.18 18.69
N ASP A 515 2.72 9.51 19.78
CA ASP A 515 3.25 8.21 20.18
C ASP A 515 2.07 7.32 20.53
N ALA A 516 2.04 6.11 20.01
CA ALA A 516 0.97 5.17 20.33
C ALA A 516 0.91 4.89 21.85
N PRO A 517 -0.29 4.83 22.45
CA PRO A 517 -0.45 4.53 23.88
C PRO A 517 -0.18 3.07 24.24
N HIS A 518 0.25 2.24 23.30
CA HIS A 518 0.51 0.80 23.40
C HIS A 518 1.73 0.39 22.55
N ASN A 519 2.23 -0.84 22.75
CA ASN A 519 3.36 -1.37 21.97
C ASN A 519 2.99 -2.01 20.61
N TRP A 520 1.73 -1.96 20.22
CA TRP A 520 1.20 -2.46 18.93
C TRP A 520 1.13 -1.32 17.89
N SER A 521 2.21 -0.55 17.83
CA SER A 521 2.34 0.58 16.91
C SER A 521 3.20 0.19 15.73
N VAL A 522 2.68 0.47 14.54
CA VAL A 522 3.40 0.44 13.27
C VAL A 522 3.12 1.79 12.63
N PHE A 523 4.09 2.45 12.03
CA PHE A 523 3.95 3.79 11.43
C PHE A 523 3.30 4.83 12.38
N HIS A 524 2.18 5.47 11.98
CA HIS A 524 1.50 6.51 12.75
C HIS A 524 0.13 6.00 13.21
N ASP A 525 -0.06 5.98 14.51
CA ASP A 525 -1.18 5.37 15.21
C ASP A 525 -2.43 6.25 15.16
N PHE A 526 -3.55 5.72 14.66
CA PHE A 526 -4.82 6.43 14.60
C PHE A 526 -5.42 6.67 15.97
N ASN A 527 -6.00 7.87 16.16
CA ASN A 527 -6.79 8.21 17.34
C ASN A 527 -8.27 7.86 17.12
N HIS A 528 -8.68 6.66 17.40
CA HIS A 528 -10.07 6.17 17.28
C HIS A 528 -11.06 6.81 18.26
N THR A 529 -10.64 7.77 19.09
CA THR A 529 -11.56 8.55 19.96
C THR A 529 -11.90 9.90 19.38
N TYR A 530 -11.28 10.30 18.28
CA TYR A 530 -11.64 11.49 17.54
C TYR A 530 -12.78 11.19 16.57
N SER A 531 -13.89 11.92 16.64
CA SER A 531 -15.09 11.63 15.85
C SER A 531 -14.85 11.59 14.36
N GLU A 532 -13.99 12.50 13.85
CA GLU A 532 -13.73 12.56 12.41
C GLU A 532 -12.82 11.42 11.92
N THR A 533 -12.01 10.83 12.79
CA THR A 533 -11.30 9.57 12.48
C THR A 533 -12.30 8.43 12.32
N VAL A 534 -13.26 8.36 13.23
CA VAL A 534 -14.32 7.34 13.20
C VAL A 534 -15.17 7.50 11.96
N ASN A 535 -15.67 8.72 11.67
CA ASN A 535 -16.46 9.02 10.48
C ASN A 535 -15.71 8.67 9.19
N TYR A 536 -14.41 9.03 9.09
CA TYR A 536 -13.59 8.71 7.94
C TYR A 536 -13.49 7.20 7.69
N ILE A 537 -13.31 6.40 8.75
CA ILE A 537 -13.22 4.94 8.64
C ILE A 537 -14.58 4.35 8.29
N ASP A 538 -15.69 4.89 8.85
CA ASP A 538 -17.06 4.50 8.48
C ASP A 538 -17.28 4.68 6.97
N GLU A 539 -16.95 5.86 6.43
CA GLU A 539 -17.08 6.18 5.00
C GLU A 539 -16.19 5.28 4.11
N VAL A 540 -14.98 4.91 4.58
CA VAL A 540 -14.14 3.93 3.87
C VAL A 540 -14.78 2.55 3.82
N LEU A 541 -15.35 2.07 4.93
CA LEU A 541 -16.01 0.76 5.00
C LEU A 541 -17.24 0.72 4.08
N GLU A 542 -18.08 1.75 4.14
CA GLU A 542 -19.26 1.91 3.28
C GLU A 542 -18.86 1.92 1.80
N TYR A 543 -17.82 2.69 1.44
CA TYR A 543 -17.32 2.79 0.06
C TYR A 543 -16.88 1.44 -0.52
N TRP A 544 -16.09 0.64 0.20
CA TRP A 544 -15.66 -0.66 -0.30
C TRP A 544 -16.80 -1.67 -0.46
N MET A 545 -17.84 -1.57 0.38
CA MET A 545 -19.04 -2.39 0.24
C MET A 545 -19.93 -1.94 -0.93
N GLU A 546 -20.19 -0.64 -1.05
CA GLU A 546 -21.13 -0.11 -2.04
C GLU A 546 -20.53 -0.04 -3.45
N VAL A 547 -19.25 0.34 -3.57
CA VAL A 547 -18.59 0.56 -4.87
C VAL A 547 -17.89 -0.71 -5.39
N TYR A 548 -17.30 -1.51 -4.50
CA TYR A 548 -16.60 -2.75 -4.87
C TYR A 548 -17.40 -4.01 -4.59
N ASN A 549 -18.53 -3.92 -3.91
CA ASN A 549 -19.41 -5.05 -3.62
C ASN A 549 -18.72 -6.21 -2.87
N VAL A 550 -17.85 -5.87 -1.89
CA VAL A 550 -17.14 -6.85 -1.07
C VAL A 550 -18.07 -7.45 -0.01
N ASP A 551 -17.81 -8.70 0.40
CA ASP A 551 -18.65 -9.46 1.32
C ASP A 551 -18.32 -9.24 2.80
N GLY A 552 -17.26 -8.53 3.10
CA GLY A 552 -16.86 -8.24 4.46
C GLY A 552 -15.39 -7.88 4.60
N PHE A 553 -14.95 -7.78 5.86
CA PHE A 553 -13.62 -7.28 6.20
C PHE A 553 -12.92 -8.14 7.25
N ARG A 554 -11.60 -8.26 7.11
CA ARG A 554 -10.67 -8.63 8.18
C ARG A 554 -9.93 -7.38 8.62
N PHE A 555 -10.02 -7.00 9.88
CA PHE A 555 -9.33 -5.84 10.44
C PHE A 555 -7.98 -6.26 11.01
N ASP A 556 -6.92 -5.65 10.50
CA ASP A 556 -5.56 -5.81 10.99
C ASP A 556 -5.39 -5.18 12.38
N LEU A 557 -4.66 -5.86 13.24
CA LEU A 557 -4.11 -5.34 14.50
C LEU A 557 -5.11 -4.57 15.39
N THR A 558 -6.36 -5.03 15.50
CA THR A 558 -7.41 -4.36 16.29
C THR A 558 -7.09 -4.24 17.78
N LYS A 559 -6.08 -4.97 18.25
CA LYS A 559 -5.52 -4.84 19.59
C LYS A 559 -5.06 -3.40 19.88
N GLY A 560 -4.61 -2.68 18.85
CA GLY A 560 -4.18 -1.29 18.91
C GLY A 560 -5.30 -0.25 18.97
N PHE A 561 -6.58 -0.60 18.75
CA PHE A 561 -7.70 0.36 18.75
C PHE A 561 -8.09 0.83 20.16
N VAL A 562 -7.11 1.31 20.92
CA VAL A 562 -7.32 1.72 22.31
C VAL A 562 -6.44 2.90 22.70
N GLN A 563 -7.03 3.89 23.39
CA GLN A 563 -6.31 5.09 23.86
C GLN A 563 -5.86 4.97 25.33
N ASN A 564 -6.51 4.12 26.12
CA ASN A 564 -6.22 3.92 27.54
C ASN A 564 -6.13 2.41 27.86
N PRO A 565 -5.07 1.72 27.42
CA PRO A 565 -5.00 0.26 27.49
C PRO A 565 -4.83 -0.32 28.90
N GLY A 566 -4.64 0.50 29.92
CA GLY A 566 -4.37 0.06 31.31
C GLY A 566 -2.93 -0.43 31.53
N ASN A 567 -2.31 -0.99 30.52
CA ASN A 567 -0.88 -1.30 30.46
C ASN A 567 -0.41 -1.18 28.99
N TYR A 568 0.89 -1.07 28.78
CA TYR A 568 1.46 -0.83 27.45
C TYR A 568 1.28 -2.02 26.48
N ASP A 569 1.07 -3.24 26.97
CA ASP A 569 0.79 -4.42 26.14
C ASP A 569 -0.63 -4.42 25.54
N ALA A 570 -1.57 -3.67 26.12
CA ALA A 570 -2.96 -3.57 25.68
C ALA A 570 -3.74 -4.90 25.54
N GLY A 571 -3.21 -6.03 26.04
CA GLY A 571 -3.83 -7.36 25.91
C GLY A 571 -4.99 -7.63 26.87
N GLY A 572 -5.19 -6.78 27.89
CA GLY A 572 -6.27 -6.91 28.86
C GLY A 572 -7.62 -6.44 28.30
N TYR A 573 -8.71 -6.82 28.97
CA TYR A 573 -10.07 -6.38 28.61
C TYR A 573 -10.19 -4.85 28.58
N SER A 574 -10.72 -4.32 27.47
CA SER A 574 -10.93 -2.89 27.25
C SER A 574 -12.34 -2.58 26.72
N ALA A 575 -13.18 -2.02 27.59
CA ALA A 575 -14.52 -1.57 27.18
C ALA A 575 -14.47 -0.44 26.12
N GLN A 576 -13.42 0.37 26.11
CA GLN A 576 -13.22 1.40 25.07
C GLN A 576 -13.02 0.77 23.69
N ARG A 577 -12.09 -0.19 23.57
CA ARG A 577 -11.82 -0.89 22.31
C ARG A 577 -13.05 -1.65 21.82
N ILE A 578 -13.76 -2.34 22.73
CA ILE A 578 -15.03 -3.02 22.41
C ILE A 578 -16.02 -2.01 21.82
N GLY A 579 -16.17 -0.83 22.43
CA GLY A 579 -17.09 0.21 21.94
C GLY A 579 -16.73 0.68 20.53
N ILE A 580 -15.44 0.88 20.23
CA ILE A 580 -14.94 1.27 18.91
C ILE A 580 -15.21 0.17 17.88
N LEU A 581 -14.86 -1.07 18.19
CA LEU A 581 -15.04 -2.19 17.26
C LEU A 581 -16.50 -2.53 17.01
N LYS A 582 -17.38 -2.38 18.03
CA LYS A 582 -18.82 -2.50 17.86
C LYS A 582 -19.37 -1.43 16.92
N HIS A 583 -18.91 -0.19 17.04
CA HIS A 583 -19.33 0.89 16.16
C HIS A 583 -19.03 0.54 14.68
N TYR A 584 -17.79 0.18 14.34
CA TYR A 584 -17.44 -0.22 12.98
C TYR A 584 -18.23 -1.45 12.48
N ALA A 585 -18.47 -2.41 13.37
CA ALA A 585 -19.31 -3.56 13.03
C ALA A 585 -20.78 -3.15 12.77
N GLU A 586 -21.31 -2.17 13.51
CA GLU A 586 -22.66 -1.63 13.31
C GLU A 586 -22.75 -0.84 12.00
N THR A 587 -21.72 -0.08 11.61
CA THR A 587 -21.62 0.61 10.30
C THR A 587 -21.67 -0.42 9.17
N ILE A 588 -20.85 -1.46 9.21
CA ILE A 588 -20.84 -2.54 8.21
C ILE A 588 -22.22 -3.19 8.12
N ARG A 589 -22.85 -3.54 9.27
CA ARG A 589 -24.16 -4.16 9.32
C ARG A 589 -25.30 -3.26 8.85
N ALA A 590 -25.10 -1.94 8.87
CA ALA A 590 -26.08 -0.99 8.33
C ALA A 590 -26.11 -1.02 6.80
N VAL A 591 -24.99 -1.31 6.14
CA VAL A 591 -24.92 -1.51 4.69
C VAL A 591 -25.41 -2.91 4.33
N ASP A 592 -24.88 -3.94 5.01
CA ASP A 592 -25.24 -5.34 4.76
C ASP A 592 -25.28 -6.14 6.08
N GLU A 593 -26.47 -6.60 6.48
CA GLU A 593 -26.68 -7.31 7.76
C GLU A 593 -25.93 -8.66 7.83
N ASP A 594 -25.59 -9.26 6.70
CA ASP A 594 -24.95 -10.56 6.57
C ASP A 594 -23.45 -10.48 6.24
N ALA A 595 -22.84 -9.26 6.16
CA ALA A 595 -21.43 -9.09 5.84
C ALA A 595 -20.52 -9.79 6.88
N TYR A 596 -19.39 -10.34 6.44
CA TYR A 596 -18.40 -10.94 7.34
C TYR A 596 -17.58 -9.89 8.05
N ILE A 597 -17.40 -10.06 9.38
CA ILE A 597 -16.56 -9.19 10.21
C ILE A 597 -15.56 -10.06 10.96
N ILE A 598 -14.29 -9.87 10.66
CA ILE A 598 -13.19 -10.66 11.24
C ILE A 598 -12.18 -9.70 11.85
N PHE A 599 -11.76 -9.95 13.10
CA PHE A 599 -10.75 -9.16 13.79
C PHE A 599 -9.48 -9.96 14.05
N GLU A 600 -8.32 -9.41 13.65
CA GLU A 600 -7.06 -9.84 14.22
C GLU A 600 -6.91 -9.16 15.60
N HIS A 601 -7.35 -9.85 16.65
CA HIS A 601 -7.57 -9.21 17.95
C HIS A 601 -6.57 -9.63 19.04
N PHE A 602 -6.41 -10.92 19.28
CA PHE A 602 -5.47 -11.51 20.23
C PHE A 602 -5.45 -10.85 21.63
N CYS A 603 -6.62 -10.51 22.15
CA CYS A 603 -6.81 -9.91 23.45
C CYS A 603 -7.41 -10.89 24.47
N ASP A 604 -7.93 -10.36 25.57
CA ASP A 604 -8.62 -11.17 26.58
C ASP A 604 -9.80 -11.93 25.96
N GLN A 605 -9.91 -13.22 26.28
CA GLN A 605 -10.93 -14.10 25.69
C GLN A 605 -12.37 -13.64 26.02
N SER A 606 -12.60 -12.94 27.14
CA SER A 606 -13.91 -12.41 27.48
C SER A 606 -14.33 -11.27 26.54
N GLU A 607 -13.34 -10.44 26.11
CA GLU A 607 -13.53 -9.38 25.14
C GLU A 607 -13.91 -9.92 23.77
N GLU A 608 -13.14 -10.89 23.26
CA GLU A 608 -13.41 -11.57 22.00
C GLU A 608 -14.78 -12.29 22.00
N THR A 609 -15.16 -12.88 23.14
CA THR A 609 -16.48 -13.51 23.32
C THR A 609 -17.61 -12.47 23.32
N GLU A 610 -17.38 -11.30 23.92
CA GLU A 610 -18.35 -10.22 23.94
C GLU A 610 -18.58 -9.64 22.53
N LEU A 611 -17.52 -9.42 21.73
CA LEU A 611 -17.62 -8.96 20.36
C LEU A 611 -18.43 -9.94 19.49
N TYR A 612 -18.14 -11.24 19.59
CA TYR A 612 -18.93 -12.24 18.87
C TYR A 612 -20.42 -12.23 19.29
N ASN A 613 -20.70 -12.23 20.59
CA ASN A 613 -22.08 -12.32 21.09
C ASN A 613 -22.91 -11.03 20.85
N SER A 614 -22.25 -9.87 20.70
CA SER A 614 -22.96 -8.58 20.56
C SER A 614 -23.16 -8.15 19.11
N VAL A 615 -22.16 -8.37 18.24
CA VAL A 615 -22.16 -7.90 16.85
C VAL A 615 -21.83 -9.00 15.83
N GLY A 616 -21.70 -10.26 16.24
CA GLY A 616 -21.40 -11.38 15.37
C GLY A 616 -19.97 -11.34 14.78
N ALA A 617 -19.07 -10.54 15.35
CA ALA A 617 -17.71 -10.45 14.83
C ALA A 617 -16.86 -11.68 15.20
N LEU A 618 -16.23 -12.28 14.22
CA LEU A 618 -15.26 -13.36 14.39
C LEU A 618 -13.89 -12.80 14.80
N CYS A 619 -13.08 -13.60 15.47
CA CYS A 619 -11.67 -13.27 15.70
C CYS A 619 -10.75 -14.38 15.15
N TRP A 620 -9.56 -14.04 14.71
CA TRP A 620 -8.56 -15.04 14.33
C TRP A 620 -8.17 -15.93 15.51
N ASN A 621 -8.00 -17.24 15.26
CA ASN A 621 -7.54 -18.23 16.23
C ASN A 621 -6.22 -18.86 15.79
N ASN A 622 -5.10 -18.23 16.07
CA ASN A 622 -3.77 -18.69 15.68
C ASN A 622 -3.13 -19.73 16.62
N ASN A 623 -3.80 -20.10 17.74
CA ASN A 623 -3.25 -21.02 18.73
C ASN A 623 -3.21 -22.49 18.27
N GLN A 624 -3.64 -22.82 17.05
CA GLN A 624 -3.73 -24.18 16.56
C GLN A 624 -2.45 -24.71 15.94
N ARG A 625 -1.64 -23.88 15.30
CA ARG A 625 -0.50 -24.25 14.48
C ARG A 625 0.46 -25.25 15.12
N ASN A 626 0.88 -25.00 16.37
CA ASN A 626 1.97 -25.78 16.98
C ASN A 626 1.69 -27.28 17.08
N GLY A 627 0.52 -27.70 17.54
CA GLY A 627 0.14 -29.10 17.65
C GLY A 627 0.10 -29.82 16.30
N TYR A 628 -0.47 -29.17 15.29
CA TYR A 628 -0.52 -29.65 13.91
C TYR A 628 0.89 -29.78 13.33
N LYS A 629 1.73 -28.75 13.47
CA LYS A 629 3.13 -28.78 13.06
C LYS A 629 3.90 -29.93 13.70
N GLN A 630 3.86 -30.07 15.03
CA GLN A 630 4.58 -31.14 15.73
C GLN A 630 4.10 -32.55 15.27
N SER A 631 2.79 -32.71 14.99
CA SER A 631 2.28 -33.96 14.41
C SER A 631 2.89 -34.22 13.03
N VAL A 632 2.96 -33.20 12.16
CA VAL A 632 3.59 -33.34 10.83
C VAL A 632 5.08 -33.70 10.97
N LEU A 633 5.80 -33.06 11.88
CA LEU A 633 7.23 -33.27 12.08
C LEU A 633 7.57 -34.61 12.77
N GLY A 634 6.60 -35.23 13.45
CA GLY A 634 6.76 -36.47 14.17
C GLY A 634 7.38 -36.34 15.57
N PHE A 635 7.18 -35.18 16.23
CA PHE A 635 7.67 -34.89 17.56
C PHE A 635 6.56 -34.92 18.62
N THR A 636 6.96 -34.87 19.91
CA THR A 636 6.08 -34.64 21.05
C THR A 636 5.58 -33.17 21.08
N GLY A 637 4.57 -32.88 21.91
CA GLY A 637 3.91 -31.57 21.91
C GLY A 637 2.90 -31.44 20.76
N SER A 638 2.38 -32.56 20.27
CA SER A 638 1.53 -32.69 19.09
C SER A 638 0.02 -32.61 19.41
N SER A 639 -0.37 -32.20 20.60
CA SER A 639 -1.80 -32.02 20.93
C SER A 639 -2.40 -30.91 20.06
N PHE A 640 -3.49 -31.24 19.32
CA PHE A 640 -4.21 -30.19 18.58
C PHE A 640 -4.99 -29.32 19.59
N ALA A 641 -4.96 -28.02 19.37
CA ALA A 641 -5.81 -27.10 20.13
C ALA A 641 -7.28 -27.26 19.71
N ASP A 642 -8.18 -26.87 20.59
CA ASP A 642 -9.61 -26.92 20.29
C ASP A 642 -9.96 -25.83 19.26
N PHE A 643 -10.84 -26.18 18.34
CA PHE A 643 -11.56 -25.22 17.50
C PHE A 643 -12.57 -24.46 18.37
N LYS A 644 -12.81 -23.16 18.06
CA LYS A 644 -13.64 -22.30 18.88
C LYS A 644 -14.75 -21.64 18.08
N LYS A 645 -15.94 -21.57 18.64
CA LYS A 645 -17.05 -20.77 18.11
C LYS A 645 -16.67 -19.27 18.15
N GLY A 646 -17.10 -18.51 17.15
CA GLY A 646 -16.79 -17.10 17.04
C GLY A 646 -15.32 -16.86 16.62
N ARG A 647 -14.69 -17.84 15.96
CA ARG A 647 -13.31 -17.74 15.51
C ARG A 647 -13.15 -18.23 14.08
N VAL A 648 -12.31 -17.54 13.31
CA VAL A 648 -11.68 -18.08 12.11
C VAL A 648 -10.50 -18.93 12.56
N ASN A 649 -10.61 -20.24 12.38
CA ASN A 649 -9.60 -21.19 12.84
C ASN A 649 -8.60 -21.42 11.70
N ASN A 650 -7.33 -21.22 11.94
CA ASN A 650 -6.23 -21.37 10.99
C ASN A 650 -5.07 -22.20 11.56
N ILE A 651 -4.26 -22.76 10.69
CA ILE A 651 -3.04 -23.50 11.05
C ILE A 651 -1.78 -22.85 10.44
N GLU A 652 -1.95 -21.98 9.47
CA GLU A 652 -0.95 -21.12 8.84
C GLU A 652 -1.62 -19.82 8.41
N THR A 653 -0.88 -18.71 8.49
CA THR A 653 -1.20 -17.41 7.92
C THR A 653 0.05 -16.83 7.26
N HIS A 654 -0.06 -15.63 6.68
CA HIS A 654 1.10 -14.91 6.14
C HIS A 654 2.15 -14.58 7.22
N ASP A 655 1.78 -14.56 8.50
CA ASP A 655 2.66 -14.17 9.61
C ASP A 655 3.57 -15.29 10.13
N GLU A 656 3.28 -16.53 9.80
CA GLU A 656 3.98 -17.66 10.39
C GLU A 656 4.78 -18.45 9.36
N GLU A 657 5.81 -19.16 9.85
CA GLU A 657 6.59 -20.06 9.00
C GLU A 657 5.72 -21.21 8.49
N ARG A 658 5.92 -21.62 7.25
CA ARG A 658 5.20 -22.76 6.62
C ARG A 658 5.46 -24.07 7.36
N ILE A 659 4.38 -24.84 7.61
CA ILE A 659 4.51 -26.18 8.20
C ILE A 659 5.36 -27.09 7.29
N ALA A 660 5.18 -27.00 5.97
CA ALA A 660 5.95 -27.77 5.02
C ALA A 660 7.44 -27.42 5.03
N TYR A 661 7.81 -26.14 5.15
CA TYR A 661 9.20 -25.71 5.31
C TYR A 661 9.81 -26.27 6.61
N ASP A 662 9.11 -26.11 7.74
CA ASP A 662 9.53 -26.67 9.01
C ASP A 662 9.72 -28.19 8.91
N ALA A 663 8.83 -28.88 8.19
CA ALA A 663 8.90 -30.32 8.04
C ALA A 663 10.09 -30.77 7.19
N VAL A 664 10.33 -30.15 6.05
CA VAL A 664 11.51 -30.44 5.22
C VAL A 664 12.81 -30.22 6.01
N LYS A 665 12.86 -29.16 6.80
CA LYS A 665 14.05 -28.77 7.52
C LYS A 665 14.26 -29.55 8.83
N TYR A 666 13.22 -29.74 9.63
CA TYR A 666 13.35 -30.14 11.04
C TYR A 666 12.65 -31.48 11.38
N ALA A 667 11.80 -32.07 10.53
CA ALA A 667 11.09 -33.30 10.87
C ALA A 667 12.04 -34.47 11.17
N GLN A 668 11.53 -35.46 11.89
CA GLN A 668 12.18 -36.75 12.07
C GLN A 668 12.54 -37.34 10.69
N SER A 669 13.66 -38.01 10.56
CA SER A 669 14.19 -38.51 9.29
C SER A 669 13.18 -39.38 8.52
N TRP A 670 12.37 -40.18 9.25
CA TRP A 670 11.34 -41.03 8.68
C TRP A 670 10.10 -40.27 8.19
N ALA A 671 9.85 -39.06 8.66
CA ALA A 671 8.72 -38.21 8.28
C ALA A 671 9.06 -37.20 7.15
N LYS A 672 10.35 -37.01 6.79
CA LYS A 672 10.81 -36.07 5.74
C LYS A 672 10.48 -36.47 4.31
N PRO A 673 10.50 -37.76 3.89
CA PRO A 673 10.24 -38.10 2.50
C PRO A 673 8.86 -37.57 2.04
N TRP A 674 8.81 -36.95 0.87
CA TRP A 674 7.60 -36.24 0.39
C TRP A 674 6.36 -37.16 0.33
N ASN A 675 6.52 -38.39 -0.05
CA ASN A 675 5.40 -39.37 -0.05
C ASN A 675 4.86 -39.70 1.36
N VAL A 676 5.63 -39.41 2.42
CA VAL A 676 5.21 -39.53 3.82
C VAL A 676 4.70 -38.19 4.32
N LEU A 677 5.44 -37.13 4.04
CA LEU A 677 5.11 -35.78 4.46
C LEU A 677 3.74 -35.33 3.96
N THR A 678 3.44 -35.55 2.67
CA THR A 678 2.15 -35.17 2.08
C THR A 678 0.98 -35.93 2.71
N LYS A 679 1.10 -37.18 3.05
CA LYS A 679 0.06 -37.94 3.78
C LYS A 679 -0.23 -37.33 5.16
N ARG A 680 0.81 -36.89 5.85
CA ARG A 680 0.70 -36.24 7.17
C ARG A 680 0.04 -34.84 7.07
N LEU A 681 0.37 -34.09 6.03
CA LEU A 681 -0.31 -32.83 5.71
C LEU A 681 -1.78 -33.05 5.36
N GLN A 682 -2.09 -34.06 4.51
CA GLN A 682 -3.47 -34.43 4.21
C GLN A 682 -4.28 -34.75 5.48
N ALA A 683 -3.69 -35.54 6.39
CA ALA A 683 -4.33 -35.86 7.67
C ALA A 683 -4.59 -34.60 8.51
N VAL A 684 -3.62 -33.66 8.56
CA VAL A 684 -3.75 -32.37 9.28
C VAL A 684 -4.88 -31.54 8.68
N TYR A 685 -4.94 -31.39 7.36
CA TYR A 685 -6.02 -30.66 6.69
C TYR A 685 -7.39 -31.32 6.91
N ALA A 686 -7.47 -32.66 6.99
CA ALA A 686 -8.71 -33.32 7.32
C ALA A 686 -9.22 -32.97 8.72
N PHE A 687 -8.35 -32.96 9.74
CA PHE A 687 -8.73 -32.51 11.10
C PHE A 687 -9.04 -31.01 11.13
N HIS A 688 -8.36 -30.21 10.34
CA HIS A 688 -8.59 -28.78 10.30
C HIS A 688 -9.94 -28.43 9.66
N PHE A 689 -10.16 -28.82 8.40
CA PHE A 689 -11.34 -28.40 7.64
C PHE A 689 -12.63 -29.14 8.03
N LEU A 690 -12.56 -30.36 8.55
CA LEU A 690 -13.77 -31.14 8.88
C LEU A 690 -14.28 -30.92 10.31
N THR A 691 -13.66 -30.06 11.12
CA THR A 691 -14.19 -29.58 12.41
C THR A 691 -15.15 -28.40 12.22
N PRO A 692 -16.01 -28.08 13.21
CA PRO A 692 -16.96 -26.95 13.17
C PRO A 692 -16.28 -25.60 13.02
N TYR A 693 -17.05 -24.60 12.60
CA TYR A 693 -16.74 -23.17 12.52
C TYR A 693 -15.80 -22.78 11.35
N PRO A 694 -15.69 -21.51 10.98
CA PRO A 694 -14.89 -21.02 9.86
C PRO A 694 -13.43 -21.49 9.87
N LYS A 695 -12.90 -21.80 8.70
CA LYS A 695 -11.53 -22.28 8.47
C LYS A 695 -10.82 -21.40 7.48
N MET A 696 -9.53 -21.19 7.71
CA MET A 696 -8.69 -20.46 6.77
C MET A 696 -7.40 -21.22 6.49
N MET A 697 -6.91 -21.10 5.28
CA MET A 697 -5.59 -21.55 4.86
C MET A 697 -4.84 -20.46 4.11
N TRP A 698 -3.53 -20.45 4.26
CA TRP A 698 -2.64 -19.55 3.53
C TRP A 698 -2.29 -20.12 2.15
N GLN A 699 -2.22 -19.24 1.13
CA GLN A 699 -1.94 -19.60 -0.28
C GLN A 699 -0.82 -20.60 -0.43
N PHE A 700 -0.98 -21.58 -1.36
CA PHE A 700 -0.07 -22.68 -1.63
C PHE A 700 0.15 -23.69 -0.49
N GLY A 701 -0.55 -23.57 0.66
CA GLY A 701 -0.53 -24.58 1.71
C GLY A 701 -0.99 -25.93 1.18
N GLU A 702 -1.97 -25.97 0.27
CA GLU A 702 -2.51 -27.14 -0.43
C GLU A 702 -1.49 -27.81 -1.36
N LEU A 703 -0.40 -27.12 -1.70
CA LEU A 703 0.73 -27.67 -2.45
C LEU A 703 1.95 -27.96 -1.56
N GLY A 704 1.82 -27.75 -0.24
CA GLY A 704 2.92 -27.91 0.71
C GLY A 704 4.07 -26.97 0.40
N TYR A 705 3.79 -25.66 0.33
CA TYR A 705 4.80 -24.62 0.07
C TYR A 705 5.92 -24.64 1.11
N ASP A 706 7.16 -24.86 0.69
CA ASP A 706 8.32 -25.10 1.55
C ASP A 706 9.43 -24.06 1.43
N VAL A 707 9.07 -22.84 0.98
CA VAL A 707 9.96 -21.67 1.03
C VAL A 707 9.74 -20.95 2.35
N SER A 708 10.84 -20.50 2.98
CA SER A 708 10.79 -19.80 4.26
C SER A 708 10.10 -18.44 4.14
N ILE A 709 9.42 -18.03 5.19
CA ILE A 709 8.91 -16.66 5.32
C ILE A 709 10.04 -15.62 5.30
N GLU A 710 11.26 -16.01 5.69
CA GLU A 710 12.44 -15.14 5.68
C GLU A 710 13.17 -15.09 4.31
N GLU A 711 12.69 -15.83 3.31
CA GLU A 711 13.24 -15.75 1.95
C GLU A 711 13.08 -14.33 1.39
N ASN A 712 14.16 -13.71 0.94
CA ASN A 712 14.21 -12.30 0.52
C ASN A 712 13.83 -11.29 1.62
N GLY A 713 13.95 -11.68 2.90
CA GLY A 713 13.41 -10.94 4.05
C GLY A 713 11.94 -11.25 4.30
N ARG A 714 11.47 -11.00 5.54
CA ARG A 714 10.12 -11.40 5.99
C ARG A 714 9.00 -10.91 5.06
N THR A 715 8.99 -9.63 4.73
CA THR A 715 8.00 -8.99 3.85
C THR A 715 8.37 -8.98 2.37
N GLY A 716 9.56 -9.45 2.01
CA GLY A 716 10.03 -9.48 0.63
C GLY A 716 9.29 -10.49 -0.25
N LYS A 717 9.31 -10.27 -1.56
CA LYS A 717 8.62 -11.10 -2.56
C LYS A 717 9.03 -12.58 -2.45
N LYS A 718 8.05 -13.48 -2.37
CA LYS A 718 8.27 -14.92 -2.32
C LYS A 718 8.23 -15.55 -3.71
N PRO A 719 9.06 -16.57 -3.98
CA PRO A 719 9.02 -17.25 -5.27
C PRO A 719 7.67 -17.90 -5.55
N VAL A 720 7.08 -17.60 -6.68
CA VAL A 720 5.87 -18.25 -7.16
C VAL A 720 6.20 -19.69 -7.57
N ARG A 721 5.40 -20.68 -7.17
CA ARG A 721 5.72 -22.10 -7.31
C ARG A 721 4.59 -22.92 -7.96
N TRP A 722 3.96 -22.41 -9.01
CA TRP A 722 2.93 -23.18 -9.75
C TRP A 722 3.43 -24.53 -10.28
N ASN A 723 4.74 -24.66 -10.54
CA ASN A 723 5.35 -25.92 -10.92
C ASN A 723 5.23 -27.02 -9.85
N TYR A 724 4.90 -26.67 -8.59
CA TYR A 724 4.60 -27.67 -7.55
C TYR A 724 3.39 -28.53 -7.89
N PHE A 725 2.44 -28.01 -8.65
CA PHE A 725 1.28 -28.76 -9.12
C PHE A 725 1.65 -29.92 -10.07
N GLU A 726 2.82 -29.89 -10.68
CA GLU A 726 3.36 -30.96 -11.55
C GLU A 726 4.02 -32.10 -10.76
N ASP A 727 4.40 -31.89 -9.48
CA ASP A 727 4.96 -32.92 -8.62
C ASP A 727 3.86 -33.88 -8.14
N ALA A 728 4.04 -35.17 -8.34
CA ALA A 728 3.01 -36.17 -8.05
C ALA A 728 2.59 -36.23 -6.56
N ASN A 729 3.52 -35.97 -5.62
CA ASN A 729 3.20 -35.97 -4.18
C ASN A 729 2.42 -34.72 -3.79
N ARG A 730 2.84 -33.57 -4.33
CA ARG A 730 2.16 -32.27 -4.07
C ARG A 730 0.79 -32.23 -4.74
N LYS A 731 0.67 -32.73 -5.95
CA LYS A 731 -0.62 -32.90 -6.63
C LYS A 731 -1.57 -33.83 -5.82
N ALA A 732 -1.06 -34.91 -5.25
CA ALA A 732 -1.84 -35.77 -4.37
C ALA A 732 -2.25 -35.07 -3.07
N LEU A 733 -1.45 -34.13 -2.57
CA LEU A 733 -1.87 -33.29 -1.45
C LEU A 733 -3.02 -32.38 -1.86
N TYR A 734 -2.88 -31.64 -2.97
CA TYR A 734 -3.94 -30.80 -3.52
C TYR A 734 -5.25 -31.58 -3.72
N ASP A 735 -5.20 -32.72 -4.38
CA ASP A 735 -6.39 -33.56 -4.67
C ASP A 735 -7.10 -34.01 -3.38
N ALA A 736 -6.34 -34.33 -2.33
CA ALA A 736 -6.91 -34.70 -1.04
C ALA A 736 -7.52 -33.48 -0.31
N VAL A 737 -6.83 -32.34 -0.31
CA VAL A 737 -7.31 -31.09 0.31
C VAL A 737 -8.56 -30.60 -0.42
N SER A 738 -8.57 -30.62 -1.76
CA SER A 738 -9.76 -30.29 -2.56
C SER A 738 -10.96 -31.15 -2.15
N LYS A 739 -10.84 -32.49 -2.08
CA LYS A 739 -11.93 -33.38 -1.64
C LYS A 739 -12.44 -33.04 -0.23
N ILE A 740 -11.52 -32.68 0.68
CA ILE A 740 -11.86 -32.34 2.07
C ILE A 740 -12.63 -31.03 2.13
N ILE A 741 -12.15 -30.00 1.42
CA ILE A 741 -12.79 -28.68 1.42
C ILE A 741 -14.13 -28.76 0.68
N THR A 742 -14.18 -29.35 -0.50
CA THR A 742 -15.42 -29.54 -1.27
C THR A 742 -16.48 -30.31 -0.46
N TRP A 743 -16.08 -31.35 0.28
CA TRP A 743 -17.02 -32.01 1.19
C TRP A 743 -17.63 -31.04 2.20
N ARG A 744 -16.83 -30.17 2.78
CA ARG A 744 -17.28 -29.16 3.73
C ARG A 744 -18.26 -28.18 3.07
N THR A 745 -17.90 -27.62 1.92
CA THR A 745 -18.69 -26.60 1.23
C THR A 745 -19.94 -27.16 0.58
N ASP A 746 -19.90 -28.35 0.01
CA ASP A 746 -21.07 -29.06 -0.52
C ASP A 746 -22.09 -29.45 0.59
N HIS A 747 -21.66 -29.46 1.86
CA HIS A 747 -22.52 -29.73 3.02
C HIS A 747 -22.72 -28.48 3.87
N GLU A 748 -22.93 -27.34 3.22
CA GLU A 748 -23.14 -26.05 3.88
C GLU A 748 -24.27 -26.08 4.90
N GLU A 749 -25.43 -26.70 4.60
CA GLU A 749 -26.54 -26.88 5.57
C GLU A 749 -26.09 -27.58 6.86
N TYR A 750 -25.10 -28.48 6.78
CA TYR A 750 -24.54 -29.14 7.95
C TYR A 750 -23.56 -28.26 8.69
N TYR A 751 -22.54 -27.72 7.97
CA TYR A 751 -21.50 -26.92 8.59
C TYR A 751 -21.95 -25.49 8.99
N GLY A 752 -22.96 -24.95 8.36
CA GLY A 752 -23.58 -23.66 8.71
C GLY A 752 -24.29 -23.64 10.05
N GLN A 753 -24.55 -24.82 10.65
CA GLN A 753 -25.23 -24.91 11.96
C GLN A 753 -24.36 -24.40 13.11
N ASP A 754 -24.98 -23.69 14.00
CA ASP A 754 -24.33 -23.11 15.19
C ASP A 754 -23.80 -24.14 16.21
N ASN A 755 -24.38 -25.31 16.28
CA ASN A 755 -24.14 -26.30 17.35
C ASN A 755 -23.94 -27.71 16.79
N LEU A 756 -22.87 -27.91 16.00
CA LEU A 756 -22.49 -29.23 15.56
C LEU A 756 -21.97 -30.09 16.72
N THR A 757 -22.43 -31.33 16.82
CA THR A 757 -21.98 -32.25 17.85
C THR A 757 -20.68 -32.94 17.46
N VAL A 758 -19.64 -32.73 18.27
CA VAL A 758 -18.40 -33.50 18.20
C VAL A 758 -18.41 -34.58 19.28
N HIS A 759 -18.63 -35.81 18.88
CA HIS A 759 -18.72 -36.98 19.78
C HIS A 759 -17.37 -37.40 20.34
N THR A 760 -16.30 -37.25 19.54
CA THR A 760 -14.93 -37.58 19.93
C THR A 760 -13.95 -36.60 19.35
N TRP A 761 -13.13 -36.00 20.24
CA TRP A 761 -11.97 -35.17 19.91
C TRP A 761 -10.76 -35.70 20.67
N GLN A 762 -10.20 -36.82 20.18
CA GLN A 762 -9.08 -37.52 20.81
C GLN A 762 -7.77 -37.19 20.06
N VAL A 763 -7.17 -36.04 20.31
CA VAL A 763 -6.10 -35.48 19.52
C VAL A 763 -4.87 -35.11 20.35
N GLY A 764 -4.80 -35.57 21.60
CA GLY A 764 -3.69 -35.31 22.51
C GLY A 764 -2.36 -35.92 22.05
N ASP A 765 -1.27 -35.49 22.66
CA ASP A 765 0.09 -35.94 22.34
C ASP A 765 0.27 -37.45 22.54
N GLY A 766 -0.36 -38.03 23.57
CA GLY A 766 -0.37 -39.49 23.79
C GLY A 766 -1.11 -40.32 22.73
N ASN A 767 -1.81 -39.67 21.79
CA ASN A 767 -2.64 -40.34 20.77
C ASN A 767 -1.99 -40.31 19.37
N MET A 768 -0.69 -40.15 19.27
CA MET A 768 0.00 -40.08 17.96
C MET A 768 -0.29 -41.28 17.03
N GLY A 769 -0.50 -42.48 17.57
CA GLY A 769 -0.88 -43.67 16.81
C GLY A 769 -2.36 -43.74 16.40
N GLY A 770 -3.20 -42.82 16.89
CA GLY A 770 -4.64 -42.85 16.62
C GLY A 770 -5.29 -41.57 17.11
N LYS A 771 -5.06 -40.43 16.43
CA LYS A 771 -5.84 -39.22 16.59
C LYS A 771 -7.21 -39.45 15.96
N VAL A 772 -8.28 -38.99 16.63
CA VAL A 772 -9.67 -39.28 16.22
C VAL A 772 -10.54 -38.06 16.36
N LEU A 773 -11.26 -37.75 15.28
CA LEU A 773 -12.42 -36.84 15.24
C LEU A 773 -13.64 -37.70 14.91
N VAL A 774 -14.75 -37.56 15.65
CA VAL A 774 -16.04 -38.17 15.31
C VAL A 774 -17.15 -37.14 15.46
N MET A 775 -17.88 -36.95 14.38
CA MET A 775 -19.10 -36.13 14.29
C MET A 775 -20.23 -36.99 13.67
N ASP A 776 -21.44 -36.46 13.56
CA ASP A 776 -22.60 -37.24 13.02
C ASP A 776 -22.41 -37.70 11.58
N LYS A 777 -21.77 -36.90 10.75
CA LYS A 777 -21.53 -37.15 9.33
C LYS A 777 -20.05 -37.42 8.98
N VAL A 778 -19.10 -37.25 9.92
CA VAL A 778 -17.66 -37.30 9.63
C VAL A 778 -16.90 -38.10 10.70
N ILE A 779 -16.02 -39.00 10.26
CA ILE A 779 -15.02 -39.65 11.11
C ILE A 779 -13.64 -39.48 10.47
N VAL A 780 -12.69 -38.92 11.22
CA VAL A 780 -11.27 -38.84 10.80
C VAL A 780 -10.46 -39.64 11.80
N VAL A 781 -9.61 -40.55 11.29
CA VAL A 781 -8.62 -41.29 12.08
C VAL A 781 -7.27 -41.15 11.41
N ALA A 782 -6.23 -40.78 12.16
CA ALA A 782 -4.86 -40.65 11.62
C ALA A 782 -3.82 -41.26 12.56
N ASN A 783 -2.88 -41.98 11.96
CA ASN A 783 -1.70 -42.51 12.64
C ASN A 783 -0.47 -41.67 12.31
N PHE A 784 -0.03 -40.83 13.24
CA PHE A 784 1.17 -40.00 13.10
C PHE A 784 2.45 -40.69 13.59
N ASN A 785 2.43 -41.97 13.97
CA ASN A 785 3.61 -42.76 14.32
C ASN A 785 4.30 -43.36 13.05
N ASN A 786 5.50 -43.87 13.27
CA ASN A 786 6.29 -44.58 12.24
C ASN A 786 6.04 -46.10 12.20
N THR A 787 5.02 -46.57 12.89
CA THR A 787 4.61 -47.97 12.94
C THR A 787 3.10 -48.10 12.78
N GLU A 788 2.64 -49.27 12.37
CA GLU A 788 1.22 -49.59 12.32
C GLU A 788 0.56 -49.41 13.71
N SER A 789 -0.65 -48.97 13.73
CA SER A 789 -1.46 -48.80 14.94
C SER A 789 -2.93 -49.11 14.70
N THR A 790 -3.58 -49.68 15.71
CA THR A 790 -5.02 -49.97 15.70
C THR A 790 -5.74 -49.12 16.74
N THR A 791 -6.76 -48.39 16.32
CA THR A 791 -7.57 -47.50 17.18
C THR A 791 -9.02 -47.95 17.16
N GLN A 792 -9.65 -47.98 18.34
CA GLN A 792 -11.09 -48.25 18.48
C GLN A 792 -11.86 -46.94 18.42
N VAL A 793 -12.83 -46.85 17.51
CA VAL A 793 -13.66 -45.66 17.27
C VAL A 793 -15.11 -46.00 17.60
N ASN A 794 -15.73 -45.19 18.48
CA ASN A 794 -17.17 -45.26 18.71
C ASN A 794 -17.90 -44.55 17.57
N VAL A 795 -18.80 -45.24 16.91
CA VAL A 795 -19.53 -44.75 15.74
C VAL A 795 -20.92 -44.31 16.17
N PRO A 796 -21.29 -43.03 16.07
CA PRO A 796 -22.58 -42.55 16.53
C PRO A 796 -23.77 -43.12 15.71
N ASN A 797 -23.51 -43.29 14.41
CA ASN A 797 -24.50 -43.73 13.44
C ASN A 797 -24.03 -44.99 12.70
N ALA A 798 -24.42 -46.19 13.14
CA ALA A 798 -24.13 -47.42 12.42
C ALA A 798 -24.79 -47.43 11.02
N GLY A 799 -24.15 -48.08 10.05
CA GLY A 799 -24.63 -48.17 8.67
C GLY A 799 -23.55 -47.95 7.64
N GLU A 800 -23.95 -47.55 6.45
CA GLU A 800 -23.02 -47.30 5.33
C GLU A 800 -22.33 -45.93 5.49
N TRP A 801 -21.03 -45.95 5.33
CA TRP A 801 -20.14 -44.81 5.26
C TRP A 801 -19.30 -44.88 3.99
N THR A 802 -18.82 -43.78 3.49
CA THR A 802 -17.96 -43.70 2.32
C THR A 802 -16.57 -43.18 2.71
N ASN A 803 -15.51 -43.84 2.28
CA ASN A 803 -14.17 -43.31 2.38
C ASN A 803 -14.03 -42.15 1.39
N LEU A 804 -13.91 -40.94 1.90
CA LEU A 804 -13.86 -39.71 1.08
C LEU A 804 -12.70 -39.73 0.06
N MET A 805 -11.57 -40.31 0.42
CA MET A 805 -10.39 -40.35 -0.46
C MET A 805 -10.53 -41.33 -1.61
N THR A 806 -11.11 -42.53 -1.36
CA THR A 806 -11.18 -43.62 -2.33
C THR A 806 -12.55 -43.82 -2.98
N GLY A 807 -13.61 -43.27 -2.38
CA GLY A 807 -15.01 -43.54 -2.77
C GLY A 807 -15.54 -44.90 -2.34
N GLU A 808 -14.76 -45.73 -1.65
CA GLU A 808 -15.19 -47.06 -1.19
C GLU A 808 -16.24 -46.94 -0.08
N LYS A 809 -17.26 -47.80 -0.17
CA LYS A 809 -18.31 -47.92 0.84
C LYS A 809 -17.89 -48.89 1.93
N VAL A 810 -18.09 -48.48 3.19
CA VAL A 810 -17.75 -49.26 4.38
C VAL A 810 -18.97 -49.33 5.29
N THR A 811 -19.37 -50.52 5.67
CA THR A 811 -20.46 -50.67 6.66
C THR A 811 -19.86 -50.71 8.06
N LEU A 812 -20.24 -49.68 8.88
CA LEU A 812 -19.81 -49.58 10.25
C LEU A 812 -20.88 -50.02 11.23
N GLY A 813 -20.47 -50.76 12.32
CA GLY A 813 -21.27 -51.02 13.49
C GLY A 813 -21.24 -49.84 14.48
N SER A 814 -21.67 -50.05 15.72
CA SER A 814 -21.54 -49.08 16.81
C SER A 814 -20.10 -48.82 17.24
N THR A 815 -19.17 -49.70 16.85
CA THR A 815 -17.72 -49.56 17.02
C THR A 815 -17.00 -49.94 15.73
N TYR A 816 -15.87 -49.26 15.47
CA TYR A 816 -15.00 -49.52 14.32
C TYR A 816 -13.57 -49.71 14.79
N SER A 817 -12.98 -50.85 14.45
CA SER A 817 -11.56 -51.11 14.71
C SER A 817 -10.75 -50.67 13.48
N CYS A 818 -10.12 -49.50 13.59
CA CYS A 818 -9.36 -48.90 12.51
C CYS A 818 -7.87 -49.24 12.63
N THR A 819 -7.32 -50.00 11.68
CA THR A 819 -5.87 -50.27 11.61
C THR A 819 -5.25 -49.45 10.49
N LEU A 820 -4.27 -48.64 10.82
CA LEU A 820 -3.57 -47.74 9.90
C LEU A 820 -2.07 -48.00 9.92
N GLY A 821 -1.47 -48.12 8.73
CA GLY A 821 -0.01 -48.13 8.59
C GLY A 821 0.64 -46.84 9.10
N ALA A 822 1.95 -46.79 9.11
CA ALA A 822 2.72 -45.61 9.51
C ALA A 822 2.36 -44.41 8.64
N SER A 823 2.01 -43.27 9.28
CA SER A 823 1.62 -42.00 8.63
C SER A 823 0.38 -42.10 7.71
N ASP A 824 -0.44 -43.14 7.85
CA ASP A 824 -1.71 -43.27 7.13
C ASP A 824 -2.87 -42.61 7.89
N TYR A 825 -3.92 -42.32 7.16
CA TYR A 825 -5.16 -41.76 7.69
C TYR A 825 -6.36 -42.23 6.89
N ILE A 826 -7.56 -42.09 7.47
CA ILE A 826 -8.82 -42.33 6.80
C ILE A 826 -9.82 -41.25 7.13
N VAL A 827 -10.60 -40.84 6.14
CA VAL A 827 -11.74 -39.95 6.31
C VAL A 827 -12.99 -40.72 5.84
N LEU A 828 -13.91 -40.94 6.75
CA LEU A 828 -15.19 -41.57 6.45
C LEU A 828 -16.29 -40.54 6.58
N VAL A 829 -17.14 -40.45 5.58
CA VAL A 829 -18.26 -39.53 5.49
C VAL A 829 -19.57 -40.25 5.19
N ARG A 830 -20.68 -39.58 5.52
CA ARG A 830 -22.01 -40.07 5.15
C ARG A 830 -22.94 -38.89 4.79
N GLU A 831 -23.83 -39.12 3.85
CA GLU A 831 -24.88 -38.21 3.43
C GLU A 831 -25.88 -37.85 4.57
#